data_bec8798034fef99348456f782a39dd9b
#
_entry.id   bec8798034fef99348456f782a39dd9b
#
_cell.length_a   1.000
_cell.length_b   1.000
_cell.length_c   1.000
_cell.angle_alpha   90.00
_cell.angle_beta   90.00
_cell.angle_gamma   90.00
#
_symmetry.space_group_name_H-M   'P 1'
#
loop_
_entity.id
_entity.type
_entity.pdbx_description
1 polymer ?
#
loop_
_entity_poly.entity_id
_entity_poly.type
_entity_poly.pdbx_seq_one_letter_code
_entity_poly.pdbx_strand_id
1 'polypeptide(L)'
;MTTSPLKIIWTKTDEAPMLASYSLLPIVQAFTQDTGISIESRDISLSGRILSSFPDKLTENQKVPDELMILGELTQDPEANIIKLPNISASIPQLKAAIAELQSHGFNIPDYPESPENETETNIKNRYAKVLGSAVNPVLREGNSDRRAATAVKNYARRHPHSMGAWSADSKSHVATMNGGDFFANEKSTTIKESTSAKIEFVAADGKSTVLKDNLSLEAAEIVDATFMSNKALDTFLDQQIQDAKKQGVLFSLHLKATMMKVSDPVIFGHCVKVFYATVLEKHVETIADLGVNLNNGIGDLYSKMEEDKKMSPDKKAEIKADIQALYADRPDLAMVDSDLGITNLNVPSDVIIDASIPAAIRTSGKMWGPDGELHDTKFIIPDSSYAPLYAATFENCIANGALDPATMGTVQNVGLMAKKAEEYGSHPTTFEAPGNGVIRIVDSEGETIHEHNVEQGDIWRMATVKDAPIRDWIKLAVTRAKITGWPAVFWLDEKRAHGREMIKKVKSYLKIHDTQNLELPIMSVYDAAKYSIERARAGKNTISVTGNVLRDFNTDLYPILELGTSAKMLSIVPLMKGGGLFETGAGGSAPKHVQQFVKESHLRWDSLGEFLAMAESLIHLARTTDNTKAAVLAKTLNQANEHFLTHNKSPSRKVHELDNRGSHFYLAMFWAQALAGQTEDTEIQSRFSGLAKELEEKENIIIEELNSAQGKELDLGGYYDPDEKKVTEAMRPSATLNALFSAFCG
;
A
#
# COMPACT_ATOMS: atom_id res chain seq x y z
N MET A 1 -13.66 -26.50 33.05
CA MET A 1 -12.57 -25.54 32.77
C MET A 1 -13.20 -24.45 31.91
N THR A 2 -13.39 -23.26 32.44
CA THR A 2 -13.81 -22.10 31.65
C THR A 2 -12.62 -21.73 30.76
N THR A 3 -12.63 -22.18 29.49
CA THR A 3 -11.67 -21.70 28.51
C THR A 3 -11.84 -20.19 28.39
N SER A 4 -10.76 -19.44 28.46
CA SER A 4 -10.79 -18.00 28.17
C SER A 4 -11.42 -17.78 26.80
N PRO A 5 -12.25 -16.74 26.62
CA PRO A 5 -12.85 -16.47 25.32
C PRO A 5 -11.77 -16.22 24.27
N LEU A 6 -12.00 -16.71 23.04
CA LEU A 6 -11.16 -16.45 21.89
C LEU A 6 -11.21 -14.96 21.55
N LYS A 7 -10.06 -14.35 21.34
CA LYS A 7 -9.97 -12.90 21.19
C LYS A 7 -9.77 -12.49 19.75
N ILE A 8 -10.53 -11.50 19.30
CA ILE A 8 -10.24 -10.71 18.10
C ILE A 8 -9.92 -9.31 18.58
N ILE A 9 -8.75 -8.81 18.19
CA ILE A 9 -8.35 -7.43 18.46
C ILE A 9 -8.81 -6.54 17.31
N TRP A 10 -9.60 -5.52 17.66
CA TRP A 10 -10.02 -4.47 16.74
C TRP A 10 -9.22 -3.21 17.03
N THR A 11 -8.41 -2.75 16.09
CA THR A 11 -7.60 -1.55 16.35
C THR A 11 -8.46 -0.28 16.32
N LYS A 12 -8.45 0.49 17.41
CA LYS A 12 -8.91 1.88 17.41
C LYS A 12 -7.86 2.71 16.69
N THR A 13 -8.29 3.51 15.72
CA THR A 13 -7.43 4.22 14.80
C THR A 13 -7.84 5.68 14.67
N ASP A 14 -7.64 6.28 13.49
CA ASP A 14 -7.84 7.70 13.21
C ASP A 14 -8.96 7.90 12.17
N GLU A 15 -9.48 9.12 12.07
CA GLU A 15 -10.26 9.63 10.94
C GLU A 15 -11.53 8.81 10.60
N ALA A 16 -11.85 8.67 9.32
CA ALA A 16 -13.08 7.99 8.88
C ALA A 16 -13.18 6.51 9.33
N PRO A 17 -12.12 5.68 9.29
CA PRO A 17 -12.18 4.32 9.83
C PRO A 17 -12.49 4.28 11.33
N MET A 18 -11.96 5.21 12.10
CA MET A 18 -12.27 5.35 13.52
C MET A 18 -13.75 5.70 13.72
N LEU A 19 -14.27 6.72 13.00
CA LEU A 19 -15.68 7.09 13.05
C LEU A 19 -16.59 5.89 12.70
N ALA A 20 -16.29 5.17 11.61
CA ALA A 20 -17.03 4.00 11.18
C ALA A 20 -17.09 2.91 12.27
N SER A 21 -16.03 2.74 13.06
CA SER A 21 -15.98 1.75 14.14
C SER A 21 -17.04 2.00 15.23
N TYR A 22 -17.40 3.24 15.51
CA TYR A 22 -18.45 3.55 16.48
C TYR A 22 -19.85 3.03 16.09
N SER A 23 -20.10 2.84 14.80
CA SER A 23 -21.31 2.21 14.29
C SER A 23 -21.17 0.69 14.08
N LEU A 24 -20.02 0.23 13.58
CA LEU A 24 -19.81 -1.18 13.19
C LEU A 24 -19.47 -2.09 14.36
N LEU A 25 -18.56 -1.65 15.25
CA LEU A 25 -18.07 -2.50 16.34
C LEU A 25 -19.17 -3.00 17.27
N PRO A 26 -20.17 -2.18 17.70
CA PRO A 26 -21.30 -2.66 18.49
C PRO A 26 -22.12 -3.75 17.78
N ILE A 27 -22.27 -3.68 16.45
CA ILE A 27 -22.92 -4.72 15.65
C ILE A 27 -22.13 -6.02 15.73
N VAL A 28 -20.82 -5.96 15.47
CA VAL A 28 -19.96 -7.14 15.51
C VAL A 28 -19.95 -7.77 16.89
N GLN A 29 -19.86 -6.97 17.95
CA GLN A 29 -19.91 -7.44 19.33
C GLN A 29 -21.24 -8.14 19.65
N ALA A 30 -22.37 -7.59 19.22
CA ALA A 30 -23.70 -8.21 19.39
C ALA A 30 -23.81 -9.55 18.65
N PHE A 31 -23.26 -9.65 17.45
CA PHE A 31 -23.31 -10.87 16.64
C PHE A 31 -22.37 -11.97 17.10
N THR A 32 -21.28 -11.61 17.79
CA THR A 32 -20.32 -12.58 18.38
C THR A 32 -20.66 -12.95 19.82
N GLN A 33 -21.61 -12.27 20.47
CA GLN A 33 -22.04 -12.59 21.83
C GLN A 33 -22.51 -14.05 21.91
N ASP A 34 -22.16 -14.76 22.99
CA ASP A 34 -22.48 -16.16 23.27
C ASP A 34 -21.88 -17.20 22.28
N THR A 35 -20.92 -16.77 21.47
CA THR A 35 -20.20 -17.68 20.55
C THR A 35 -18.81 -18.11 21.08
N GLY A 36 -18.44 -17.63 22.28
CA GLY A 36 -17.09 -17.84 22.84
C GLY A 36 -16.03 -16.93 22.25
N ILE A 37 -16.44 -15.91 21.47
CA ILE A 37 -15.54 -14.93 20.84
C ILE A 37 -15.73 -13.58 21.51
N SER A 38 -14.63 -12.94 21.94
CA SER A 38 -14.61 -11.57 22.43
C SER A 38 -13.90 -10.64 21.48
N ILE A 39 -14.43 -9.43 21.33
CA ILE A 39 -13.80 -8.38 20.52
C ILE A 39 -13.24 -7.32 21.47
N GLU A 40 -11.92 -7.14 21.47
CA GLU A 40 -11.22 -6.16 22.30
C GLU A 40 -10.66 -5.03 21.40
N SER A 41 -10.75 -3.78 21.86
CA SER A 41 -10.15 -2.65 21.18
C SER A 41 -8.76 -2.35 21.72
N ARG A 42 -7.81 -2.00 20.80
CA ARG A 42 -6.46 -1.54 21.11
C ARG A 42 -6.16 -0.27 20.34
N ASP A 43 -5.74 0.79 21.03
CA ASP A 43 -5.61 2.13 20.48
C ASP A 43 -4.25 2.36 19.80
N ILE A 44 -4.25 2.43 18.47
CA ILE A 44 -3.09 2.78 17.66
C ILE A 44 -3.25 4.14 16.96
N SER A 45 -4.21 4.96 17.40
CA SER A 45 -4.43 6.31 16.88
C SER A 45 -3.19 7.20 17.08
N LEU A 46 -3.11 8.28 16.32
CA LEU A 46 -2.02 9.24 16.47
C LEU A 46 -1.98 9.83 17.87
N SER A 47 -3.14 10.21 18.44
CA SER A 47 -3.25 10.74 19.79
C SER A 47 -2.82 9.71 20.85
N GLY A 48 -3.28 8.47 20.76
CA GLY A 48 -2.86 7.38 21.66
C GLY A 48 -1.35 7.15 21.64
N ARG A 49 -0.73 7.14 20.44
CA ARG A 49 0.72 6.99 20.28
C ARG A 49 1.52 8.19 20.80
N ILE A 50 0.97 9.41 20.67
CA ILE A 50 1.57 10.61 21.27
C ILE A 50 1.51 10.52 22.80
N LEU A 51 0.34 10.26 23.39
CA LEU A 51 0.16 10.23 24.84
C LEU A 51 1.01 9.13 25.47
N SER A 52 1.04 7.92 24.92
CA SER A 52 1.86 6.82 25.43
C SER A 52 3.36 7.11 25.36
N SER A 53 3.79 8.03 24.48
CA SER A 53 5.18 8.47 24.40
C SER A 53 5.60 9.42 25.51
N PHE A 54 4.66 10.03 26.28
CA PHE A 54 4.95 11.03 27.31
C PHE A 54 4.27 10.75 28.66
N PRO A 55 4.33 9.52 29.22
CA PRO A 55 3.65 9.17 30.48
C PRO A 55 4.17 9.97 31.68
N ASP A 56 5.41 10.47 31.62
CA ASP A 56 6.04 11.32 32.65
C ASP A 56 5.50 12.76 32.69
N LYS A 57 4.75 13.18 31.68
CA LYS A 57 4.12 14.50 31.56
C LYS A 57 2.63 14.48 31.91
N LEU A 58 2.05 13.31 32.06
CA LEU A 58 0.62 13.10 32.25
C LEU A 58 0.29 12.79 33.72
N THR A 59 -0.91 13.19 34.14
CA THR A 59 -1.49 12.74 35.43
C THR A 59 -1.85 11.26 35.36
N GLU A 60 -1.98 10.60 36.52
CA GLU A 60 -2.28 9.16 36.54
C GLU A 60 -3.55 8.77 35.76
N ASN A 61 -4.57 9.63 35.75
CA ASN A 61 -5.81 9.40 34.99
C ASN A 61 -5.70 9.67 33.47
N GLN A 62 -4.63 10.31 33.05
CA GLN A 62 -4.40 10.63 31.62
C GLN A 62 -3.40 9.65 30.99
N LYS A 63 -2.72 8.83 31.78
CA LYS A 63 -1.77 7.84 31.26
C LYS A 63 -2.48 6.77 30.47
N VAL A 64 -1.97 6.50 29.29
CA VAL A 64 -2.41 5.40 28.44
C VAL A 64 -1.24 4.42 28.22
N PRO A 65 -1.52 3.11 28.09
CA PRO A 65 -0.47 2.14 27.76
C PRO A 65 0.07 2.35 26.33
N ASP A 66 1.28 1.88 26.07
CA ASP A 66 1.81 1.79 24.71
C ASP A 66 1.18 0.57 24.01
N GLU A 67 -0.03 0.77 23.47
CA GLU A 67 -0.80 -0.29 22.82
C GLU A 67 -0.13 -0.81 21.55
N LEU A 68 0.66 0.02 20.87
CA LEU A 68 1.43 -0.42 19.70
C LEU A 68 2.54 -1.40 20.11
N MET A 69 3.23 -1.15 21.21
CA MET A 69 4.22 -2.08 21.77
C MET A 69 3.55 -3.40 22.17
N ILE A 70 2.43 -3.33 22.90
CA ILE A 70 1.66 -4.53 23.32
C ILE A 70 1.21 -5.35 22.10
N LEU A 71 0.71 -4.69 21.06
CA LEU A 71 0.34 -5.37 19.82
C LEU A 71 1.54 -6.00 19.10
N GLY A 72 2.69 -5.33 19.13
CA GLY A 72 3.94 -5.89 18.62
C GLY A 72 4.34 -7.19 19.32
N GLU A 73 4.22 -7.23 20.65
CA GLU A 73 4.44 -8.45 21.45
C GLU A 73 3.39 -9.52 21.10
N LEU A 74 2.13 -9.13 20.94
CA LEU A 74 1.04 -10.05 20.57
C LEU A 74 1.27 -10.70 19.20
N THR A 75 1.96 -10.05 18.26
CA THR A 75 2.31 -10.68 16.97
C THR A 75 3.18 -11.93 17.11
N GLN A 76 3.81 -12.14 18.27
CA GLN A 76 4.60 -13.33 18.59
C GLN A 76 3.74 -14.44 19.23
N ASP A 77 2.46 -14.20 19.50
CA ASP A 77 1.52 -15.19 20.02
C ASP A 77 0.88 -15.97 18.84
N PRO A 78 0.93 -17.31 18.86
CA PRO A 78 0.27 -18.12 17.83
C PRO A 78 -1.26 -18.00 17.81
N GLU A 79 -1.88 -17.52 18.88
CA GLU A 79 -3.32 -17.27 18.98
C GLU A 79 -3.72 -15.84 18.60
N ALA A 80 -2.76 -14.98 18.21
CA ALA A 80 -3.04 -13.61 17.82
C ALA A 80 -4.03 -13.55 16.65
N ASN A 81 -5.02 -12.68 16.78
CA ASN A 81 -6.00 -12.40 15.75
C ASN A 81 -6.31 -10.90 15.74
N ILE A 82 -5.73 -10.17 14.82
CA ILE A 82 -5.70 -8.71 14.83
C ILE A 82 -6.33 -8.18 13.53
N ILE A 83 -7.41 -7.41 13.65
CA ILE A 83 -7.96 -6.61 12.55
C ILE A 83 -7.37 -5.21 12.66
N LYS A 84 -6.51 -4.87 11.70
CA LYS A 84 -5.82 -3.59 11.65
C LYS A 84 -6.50 -2.65 10.66
N LEU A 85 -7.10 -1.59 11.18
CA LEU A 85 -7.69 -0.50 10.42
C LEU A 85 -6.62 0.49 9.91
N PRO A 86 -6.90 1.28 8.85
CA PRO A 86 -6.02 2.35 8.42
C PRO A 86 -5.78 3.37 9.54
N ASN A 87 -4.54 3.83 9.65
CA ASN A 87 -4.11 4.81 10.65
C ASN A 87 -3.30 5.94 9.98
N ILE A 88 -3.19 7.08 10.65
CA ILE A 88 -2.39 8.20 10.17
C ILE A 88 -0.89 7.83 10.19
N SER A 89 -0.25 8.01 9.02
CA SER A 89 1.20 8.06 8.87
C SER A 89 1.61 9.53 9.01
N ALA A 90 1.89 9.95 10.25
CA ALA A 90 1.96 11.36 10.60
C ALA A 90 3.12 12.11 9.93
N SER A 91 2.80 13.21 9.25
CA SER A 91 3.75 14.26 8.87
C SER A 91 4.00 15.20 10.07
N ILE A 92 5.08 16.01 9.99
CA ILE A 92 5.35 17.01 11.04
C ILE A 92 4.19 17.99 11.24
N PRO A 93 3.56 18.55 10.19
CA PRO A 93 2.37 19.39 10.36
C PRO A 93 1.21 18.68 11.08
N GLN A 94 0.93 17.42 10.72
CA GLN A 94 -0.12 16.63 11.39
C GLN A 94 0.23 16.35 12.85
N LEU A 95 1.49 16.00 13.14
CA LEU A 95 1.97 15.81 14.51
C LEU A 95 1.76 17.08 15.36
N LYS A 96 2.16 18.24 14.84
CA LYS A 96 1.99 19.52 15.53
C LYS A 96 0.51 19.86 15.79
N ALA A 97 -0.34 19.62 14.80
CA ALA A 97 -1.77 19.84 14.95
C ALA A 97 -2.38 18.93 16.03
N ALA A 98 -1.99 17.64 16.05
CA ALA A 98 -2.42 16.70 17.08
C ALA A 98 -1.92 17.10 18.49
N ILE A 99 -0.66 17.55 18.62
CA ILE A 99 -0.13 18.07 19.88
C ILE A 99 -0.95 19.26 20.38
N ALA A 100 -1.20 20.25 19.51
CA ALA A 100 -1.98 21.44 19.88
C ALA A 100 -3.40 21.08 20.30
N GLU A 101 -4.07 20.14 19.62
CA GLU A 101 -5.39 19.66 20.02
C GLU A 101 -5.36 18.99 21.39
N LEU A 102 -4.43 18.06 21.63
CA LEU A 102 -4.28 17.39 22.93
C LEU A 102 -3.97 18.38 24.06
N GLN A 103 -3.13 19.37 23.83
CA GLN A 103 -2.86 20.45 24.79
C GLN A 103 -4.13 21.25 25.09
N SER A 104 -4.97 21.53 24.11
CA SER A 104 -6.26 22.22 24.29
C SER A 104 -7.26 21.38 25.10
N HIS A 105 -7.13 20.05 25.09
CA HIS A 105 -7.89 19.12 25.92
C HIS A 105 -7.27 18.91 27.31
N GLY A 106 -6.20 19.66 27.64
CA GLY A 106 -5.60 19.66 28.98
C GLY A 106 -4.50 18.61 29.21
N PHE A 107 -3.96 18.01 28.16
CA PHE A 107 -2.79 17.15 28.27
C PHE A 107 -1.51 17.98 28.29
N ASN A 108 -0.68 17.81 29.32
CA ASN A 108 0.56 18.59 29.49
C ASN A 108 1.74 17.96 28.74
N ILE A 109 1.59 17.74 27.43
CA ILE A 109 2.66 17.22 26.57
C ILE A 109 3.50 18.36 25.96
N PRO A 110 4.80 18.16 25.68
CA PRO A 110 5.67 19.22 25.15
C PRO A 110 5.39 19.49 23.66
N ASP A 111 5.74 20.70 23.21
CA ASP A 111 5.78 21.04 21.78
C ASP A 111 6.83 20.20 21.03
N TYR A 112 6.65 20.04 19.72
CA TYR A 112 7.62 19.38 18.87
C TYR A 112 8.79 20.35 18.55
N PRO A 113 10.04 20.06 18.99
CA PRO A 113 11.18 20.92 18.70
C PRO A 113 11.71 20.63 17.29
N GLU A 114 11.55 21.59 16.38
CA GLU A 114 12.10 21.45 15.01
C GLU A 114 13.63 21.46 15.00
N SER A 115 14.23 22.38 15.75
CA SER A 115 15.66 22.54 15.88
C SER A 115 16.04 22.47 17.37
N PRO A 116 16.29 21.27 17.92
CA PRO A 116 16.58 21.11 19.34
C PRO A 116 17.89 21.83 19.71
N GLU A 117 17.82 22.67 20.75
CA GLU A 117 18.94 23.48 21.22
C GLU A 117 19.66 22.85 22.43
N ASN A 118 19.06 21.83 23.05
CA ASN A 118 19.58 21.18 24.24
C ASN A 118 19.22 19.69 24.28
N GLU A 119 19.77 18.95 25.24
CA GLU A 119 19.57 17.52 25.41
C GLU A 119 18.10 17.15 25.69
N THR A 120 17.39 17.98 26.45
CA THR A 120 15.97 17.78 26.76
C THR A 120 15.12 17.82 25.49
N GLU A 121 15.32 18.84 24.65
CA GLU A 121 14.63 18.97 23.37
C GLU A 121 15.00 17.86 22.39
N THR A 122 16.27 17.46 22.38
CA THR A 122 16.73 16.30 21.60
C THR A 122 16.01 15.03 22.03
N ASN A 123 15.85 14.81 23.33
CA ASN A 123 15.09 13.67 23.86
C ASN A 123 13.61 13.73 23.45
N ILE A 124 12.97 14.90 23.56
CA ILE A 124 11.58 15.11 23.12
C ILE A 124 11.46 14.79 21.63
N LYS A 125 12.35 15.32 20.78
CA LYS A 125 12.34 15.04 19.34
C LYS A 125 12.48 13.55 19.04
N ASN A 126 13.34 12.86 19.74
CA ASN A 126 13.54 11.40 19.58
C ASN A 126 12.31 10.59 20.01
N ARG A 127 11.56 11.04 21.03
CA ARG A 127 10.29 10.42 21.42
C ARG A 127 9.23 10.61 20.33
N TYR A 128 9.08 11.81 19.80
CA TYR A 128 8.16 12.07 18.69
C TYR A 128 8.56 11.38 17.39
N ALA A 129 9.85 11.15 17.15
CA ALA A 129 10.32 10.42 15.97
C ALA A 129 9.75 9.00 15.87
N LYS A 130 9.42 8.37 17.01
CA LYS A 130 8.76 7.05 17.06
C LYS A 130 7.30 7.08 16.61
N VAL A 131 6.68 8.25 16.58
CA VAL A 131 5.28 8.46 16.20
C VAL A 131 5.15 8.92 14.75
N LEU A 132 6.20 9.55 14.21
CA LEU A 132 6.23 10.09 12.85
C LEU A 132 6.28 8.99 11.78
N GLY A 133 5.71 9.32 10.62
CA GLY A 133 5.74 8.44 9.45
C GLY A 133 4.98 7.13 9.66
N SER A 134 5.41 6.08 8.98
CA SER A 134 4.80 4.75 9.05
C SER A 134 5.29 3.99 10.30
N ALA A 135 4.82 4.39 11.48
CA ALA A 135 5.24 3.81 12.76
C ALA A 135 4.58 2.46 13.07
N VAL A 136 3.36 2.23 12.61
CA VAL A 136 2.54 1.06 12.97
C VAL A 136 2.89 -0.18 12.16
N ASN A 137 2.96 -0.06 10.85
CA ASN A 137 3.18 -1.21 9.95
C ASN A 137 4.46 -2.00 10.24
N PRO A 138 5.63 -1.37 10.50
CA PRO A 138 6.85 -2.13 10.81
C PRO A 138 6.76 -2.97 12.08
N VAL A 139 5.90 -2.59 13.03
CA VAL A 139 5.69 -3.31 14.30
C VAL A 139 4.75 -4.51 14.10
N LEU A 140 3.66 -4.34 13.35
CA LEU A 140 2.62 -5.36 13.24
C LEU A 140 2.85 -6.36 12.10
N ARG A 141 3.57 -6.00 11.05
CA ARG A 141 3.79 -6.86 9.88
C ARG A 141 4.88 -7.91 10.10
N GLU A 142 4.68 -8.75 11.10
CA GLU A 142 5.54 -9.88 11.45
C GLU A 142 5.17 -11.17 10.68
N GLY A 143 4.81 -11.01 9.42
CA GLY A 143 4.47 -12.08 8.50
C GLY A 143 4.57 -11.66 7.04
N ASN A 144 4.50 -12.63 6.15
CA ASN A 144 4.44 -12.40 4.72
C ASN A 144 2.99 -12.15 4.27
N SER A 145 2.84 -11.56 3.10
CA SER A 145 1.54 -11.11 2.59
C SER A 145 0.81 -12.23 1.84
N ASP A 146 -0.48 -12.42 2.13
CA ASP A 146 -1.44 -13.20 1.33
C ASP A 146 -2.52 -12.24 0.81
N ARG A 147 -2.37 -11.81 -0.45
CA ARG A 147 -3.29 -10.89 -1.12
C ARG A 147 -4.16 -11.61 -2.12
N ARG A 148 -5.49 -11.47 -1.97
CA ARG A 148 -6.47 -12.16 -2.82
C ARG A 148 -7.80 -11.44 -2.87
N ALA A 149 -8.56 -11.64 -3.95
CA ALA A 149 -9.94 -11.23 -4.02
C ALA A 149 -10.81 -12.13 -3.14
N ALA A 150 -11.68 -11.55 -2.33
CA ALA A 150 -12.72 -12.30 -1.63
C ALA A 150 -13.72 -12.86 -2.64
N THR A 151 -14.27 -14.05 -2.36
CA THR A 151 -15.24 -14.73 -3.25
C THR A 151 -16.44 -13.84 -3.56
N ALA A 152 -16.99 -13.14 -2.57
CA ALA A 152 -18.11 -12.22 -2.74
C ALA A 152 -17.79 -11.10 -3.74
N VAL A 153 -16.59 -10.51 -3.63
CA VAL A 153 -16.10 -9.43 -4.52
C VAL A 153 -15.89 -9.95 -5.94
N LYS A 154 -15.30 -11.15 -6.09
CA LYS A 154 -15.10 -11.78 -7.40
C LYS A 154 -16.43 -12.10 -8.07
N ASN A 155 -17.39 -12.66 -7.34
CA ASN A 155 -18.71 -12.97 -7.85
C ASN A 155 -19.47 -11.72 -8.31
N TYR A 156 -19.35 -10.63 -7.54
CA TYR A 156 -19.90 -9.34 -7.92
C TYR A 156 -19.25 -8.81 -9.21
N ALA A 157 -17.93 -8.79 -9.31
CA ALA A 157 -17.21 -8.31 -10.48
C ALA A 157 -17.56 -9.11 -11.76
N ARG A 158 -17.78 -10.41 -11.65
CA ARG A 158 -18.23 -11.25 -12.77
C ARG A 158 -19.63 -10.88 -13.27
N ARG A 159 -20.54 -10.54 -12.37
CA ARG A 159 -21.91 -10.14 -12.72
C ARG A 159 -22.03 -8.67 -13.16
N HIS A 160 -21.10 -7.84 -12.74
CA HIS A 160 -21.03 -6.42 -13.02
C HIS A 160 -19.62 -6.04 -13.52
N PRO A 161 -19.23 -6.54 -14.72
CA PRO A 161 -17.89 -6.32 -15.23
C PRO A 161 -17.64 -4.83 -15.50
N HIS A 162 -16.48 -4.36 -15.07
CA HIS A 162 -16.01 -3.01 -15.38
C HIS A 162 -15.47 -2.94 -16.82
N SER A 163 -15.40 -1.73 -17.38
CA SER A 163 -14.82 -1.51 -18.70
C SER A 163 -13.30 -1.72 -18.68
N MET A 164 -12.79 -2.38 -19.72
CA MET A 164 -11.35 -2.64 -19.94
C MET A 164 -10.80 -1.93 -21.19
N GLY A 165 -11.62 -1.10 -21.85
CA GLY A 165 -11.26 -0.48 -23.12
C GLY A 165 -11.23 -1.46 -24.29
N ALA A 166 -11.00 -0.95 -25.49
CA ALA A 166 -10.91 -1.71 -26.73
C ALA A 166 -9.45 -1.76 -27.19
N TRP A 167 -8.75 -2.83 -26.87
CA TRP A 167 -7.38 -3.04 -27.37
C TRP A 167 -7.37 -3.36 -28.85
N SER A 168 -6.33 -2.86 -29.57
CA SER A 168 -6.11 -3.10 -30.98
C SER A 168 -4.75 -3.76 -31.22
N ALA A 169 -4.69 -4.66 -32.19
CA ALA A 169 -3.42 -5.23 -32.67
C ALA A 169 -2.50 -4.18 -33.32
N ASP A 170 -3.05 -3.04 -33.73
CA ASP A 170 -2.30 -1.92 -34.30
C ASP A 170 -1.75 -0.95 -33.24
N SER A 171 -2.01 -1.20 -31.94
CA SER A 171 -1.51 -0.36 -30.85
C SER A 171 0.02 -0.29 -30.88
N LYS A 172 0.54 0.95 -30.80
CA LYS A 172 1.96 1.23 -30.69
C LYS A 172 2.42 1.36 -29.24
N SER A 173 1.50 1.22 -28.29
CA SER A 173 1.83 1.30 -26.86
C SER A 173 2.76 0.17 -26.43
N HIS A 174 3.84 0.52 -25.75
CA HIS A 174 4.83 -0.47 -25.32
C HIS A 174 5.64 0.03 -24.13
N VAL A 175 6.30 -0.91 -23.45
CA VAL A 175 7.23 -0.64 -22.34
C VAL A 175 8.65 -0.54 -22.89
N ALA A 176 9.39 0.48 -22.44
CA ALA A 176 10.82 0.62 -22.69
C ALA A 176 11.58 0.59 -21.37
N THR A 177 12.66 -0.18 -21.32
CA THR A 177 13.53 -0.34 -20.14
C THR A 177 15.00 -0.35 -20.54
N MET A 178 15.89 -0.12 -19.59
CA MET A 178 17.33 -0.15 -19.85
C MET A 178 17.80 -1.57 -20.19
N ASN A 179 18.85 -1.65 -20.99
CA ASN A 179 19.51 -2.91 -21.34
C ASN A 179 20.99 -2.83 -20.90
N GLY A 180 21.19 -2.73 -19.59
CA GLY A 180 22.49 -2.59 -18.94
C GLY A 180 22.70 -1.23 -18.28
N GLY A 181 23.59 -1.19 -17.30
CA GLY A 181 23.86 -0.01 -16.50
C GLY A 181 22.79 0.34 -15.46
N ASP A 182 21.73 -0.46 -15.37
CA ASP A 182 20.65 -0.37 -14.39
C ASP A 182 20.89 -1.26 -13.16
N PHE A 183 19.97 -1.21 -12.22
CA PHE A 183 20.06 -2.00 -10.99
C PHE A 183 20.11 -3.51 -11.25
N PHE A 184 19.40 -4.03 -12.23
CA PHE A 184 19.41 -5.44 -12.59
C PHE A 184 20.80 -5.88 -13.09
N ALA A 185 21.38 -5.12 -14.01
CA ALA A 185 22.64 -5.48 -14.64
C ALA A 185 23.85 -5.41 -13.71
N ASN A 186 23.84 -4.46 -12.75
CA ASN A 186 24.94 -4.20 -11.85
C ASN A 186 24.80 -4.92 -10.50
N GLU A 187 23.75 -5.70 -10.30
CA GLU A 187 23.47 -6.32 -9.02
C GLU A 187 24.47 -7.43 -8.66
N LYS A 188 24.96 -7.37 -7.44
CA LYS A 188 25.72 -8.41 -6.74
C LYS A 188 24.89 -8.88 -5.55
N SER A 189 24.91 -10.16 -5.29
CA SER A 189 24.16 -10.78 -4.19
C SER A 189 24.95 -11.92 -3.58
N THR A 190 24.90 -12.03 -2.26
CA THR A 190 25.55 -13.11 -1.53
C THR A 190 24.77 -13.50 -0.29
N THR A 191 24.86 -14.76 0.12
CA THR A 191 24.31 -15.24 1.39
C THR A 191 25.38 -15.21 2.46
N ILE A 192 25.16 -14.50 3.56
CA ILE A 192 26.08 -14.37 4.70
C ILE A 192 26.20 -15.73 5.41
N LYS A 193 27.44 -16.16 5.66
CA LYS A 193 27.68 -17.45 6.30
C LYS A 193 27.55 -17.40 7.82
N GLU A 194 28.11 -16.36 8.44
CA GLU A 194 28.11 -16.15 9.88
C GLU A 194 27.65 -14.71 10.19
N SER A 195 26.95 -14.55 11.30
CA SER A 195 26.47 -13.22 11.71
C SER A 195 27.63 -12.27 11.91
N THR A 196 27.51 -11.06 11.35
CA THR A 196 28.54 -10.02 11.41
C THR A 196 27.89 -8.64 11.49
N SER A 197 28.70 -7.62 11.76
CA SER A 197 28.30 -6.24 11.48
C SER A 197 29.04 -5.74 10.24
N ALA A 198 28.45 -4.79 9.53
CA ALA A 198 29.04 -4.23 8.33
C ALA A 198 28.87 -2.71 8.30
N LYS A 199 29.63 -2.07 7.43
CA LYS A 199 29.48 -0.65 7.07
C LYS A 199 29.46 -0.49 5.56
N ILE A 200 28.86 0.59 5.10
CA ILE A 200 28.96 1.05 3.71
C ILE A 200 29.93 2.22 3.69
N GLU A 201 30.93 2.16 2.84
CA GLU A 201 31.91 3.24 2.68
C GLU A 201 32.15 3.57 1.21
N PHE A 202 32.41 4.83 0.96
CA PHE A 202 32.88 5.35 -0.32
C PHE A 202 34.39 5.57 -0.24
N VAL A 203 35.13 5.03 -1.19
CA VAL A 203 36.58 5.23 -1.34
C VAL A 203 36.80 6.03 -2.61
N ALA A 204 37.26 7.27 -2.44
CA ALA A 204 37.54 8.16 -3.56
C ALA A 204 38.80 7.71 -4.33
N ALA A 205 39.00 8.24 -5.53
CA ALA A 205 40.14 7.91 -6.39
C ALA A 205 41.51 8.23 -5.75
N ASP A 206 41.56 9.18 -4.80
CA ASP A 206 42.76 9.51 -4.02
C ASP A 206 43.00 8.57 -2.82
N GLY A 207 42.16 7.58 -2.63
CA GLY A 207 42.21 6.60 -1.54
C GLY A 207 41.58 7.04 -0.23
N LYS A 208 40.98 8.24 -0.16
CA LYS A 208 40.26 8.71 1.03
C LYS A 208 38.96 7.95 1.18
N SER A 209 38.74 7.33 2.35
CA SER A 209 37.50 6.66 2.68
C SER A 209 36.55 7.55 3.48
N THR A 210 35.25 7.47 3.16
CA THR A 210 34.15 8.13 3.87
C THR A 210 33.09 7.09 4.20
N VAL A 211 32.71 6.93 5.46
CA VAL A 211 31.65 6.04 5.88
C VAL A 211 30.30 6.67 5.52
N LEU A 212 29.52 6.01 4.69
CA LEU A 212 28.18 6.42 4.30
C LEU A 212 27.12 5.89 5.28
N LYS A 213 27.33 4.67 5.77
CA LYS A 213 26.47 4.03 6.78
C LYS A 213 27.30 3.08 7.63
N ASP A 214 27.10 3.16 8.94
CA ASP A 214 27.78 2.30 9.91
C ASP A 214 26.77 1.41 10.66
N ASN A 215 27.30 0.41 11.39
CA ASN A 215 26.55 -0.46 12.30
C ASN A 215 25.38 -1.23 11.64
N LEU A 216 25.61 -1.79 10.46
CA LEU A 216 24.66 -2.70 9.80
C LEU A 216 24.82 -4.11 10.40
N SER A 217 23.80 -4.57 11.13
CA SER A 217 23.78 -5.95 11.64
C SER A 217 23.31 -6.91 10.54
N LEU A 218 24.10 -7.92 10.23
CA LEU A 218 23.82 -8.97 9.26
C LEU A 218 23.74 -10.31 9.99
N GLU A 219 22.65 -11.05 9.76
CA GLU A 219 22.42 -12.37 10.35
C GLU A 219 23.04 -13.48 9.49
N ALA A 220 23.38 -14.61 10.09
CA ALA A 220 23.74 -15.80 9.33
C ALA A 220 22.59 -16.23 8.41
N ALA A 221 22.92 -16.65 7.20
CA ALA A 221 22.00 -17.02 6.13
C ALA A 221 21.17 -15.83 5.55
N GLU A 222 21.40 -14.60 5.96
CA GLU A 222 20.81 -13.40 5.34
C GLU A 222 21.39 -13.19 3.94
N ILE A 223 20.54 -12.80 2.98
CA ILE A 223 20.99 -12.38 1.64
C ILE A 223 21.31 -10.89 1.71
N VAL A 224 22.46 -10.53 1.17
CA VAL A 224 22.90 -9.12 1.02
C VAL A 224 23.03 -8.83 -0.46
N ASP A 225 22.30 -7.83 -0.91
CA ASP A 225 22.31 -7.32 -2.28
C ASP A 225 22.95 -5.92 -2.29
N ALA A 226 23.75 -5.66 -3.32
CA ALA A 226 24.24 -4.34 -3.62
C ALA A 226 24.19 -4.10 -5.12
N THR A 227 23.80 -2.89 -5.52
CA THR A 227 23.71 -2.53 -6.94
C THR A 227 23.79 -1.03 -7.14
N PHE A 228 23.93 -0.60 -8.38
CA PHE A 228 23.83 0.81 -8.74
C PHE A 228 23.21 1.00 -10.13
N MET A 229 22.61 2.15 -10.34
CA MET A 229 22.20 2.63 -11.66
C MET A 229 23.20 3.72 -12.10
N SER A 230 23.84 3.51 -13.25
CA SER A 230 24.71 4.50 -13.84
C SER A 230 23.89 5.69 -14.34
N ASN A 231 24.19 6.90 -13.83
CA ASN A 231 23.51 8.12 -14.25
C ASN A 231 23.76 8.42 -15.74
N LYS A 232 24.97 8.13 -16.23
CA LYS A 232 25.34 8.31 -17.64
C LYS A 232 24.58 7.35 -18.56
N ALA A 233 24.45 6.09 -18.15
CA ALA A 233 23.66 5.12 -18.90
C ALA A 233 22.18 5.49 -18.88
N LEU A 234 21.66 5.96 -17.74
CA LEU A 234 20.30 6.43 -17.58
C LEU A 234 20.01 7.65 -18.46
N ASP A 235 20.86 8.69 -18.43
CA ASP A 235 20.70 9.90 -19.25
C ASP A 235 20.71 9.53 -20.76
N THR A 236 21.62 8.63 -21.19
CA THR A 236 21.69 8.13 -22.56
C THR A 236 20.44 7.37 -22.95
N PHE A 237 19.95 6.48 -22.09
CA PHE A 237 18.72 5.74 -22.31
C PHE A 237 17.52 6.68 -22.46
N LEU A 238 17.35 7.63 -21.54
CA LEU A 238 16.24 8.58 -21.56
C LEU A 238 16.24 9.43 -22.82
N ASP A 239 17.40 9.96 -23.26
CA ASP A 239 17.50 10.72 -24.49
C ASP A 239 17.11 9.89 -25.72
N GLN A 240 17.60 8.65 -25.80
CA GLN A 240 17.22 7.73 -26.87
C GLN A 240 15.72 7.45 -26.91
N GLN A 241 15.09 7.25 -25.73
CA GLN A 241 13.66 6.97 -25.66
C GLN A 241 12.80 8.20 -25.99
N ILE A 242 13.25 9.41 -25.63
CA ILE A 242 12.61 10.67 -26.02
C ILE A 242 12.62 10.82 -27.53
N GLN A 243 13.78 10.64 -28.16
CA GLN A 243 13.92 10.73 -29.61
C GLN A 243 13.06 9.67 -30.33
N ASP A 244 13.05 8.45 -29.82
CA ASP A 244 12.30 7.36 -30.45
C ASP A 244 10.78 7.55 -30.26
N ALA A 245 10.30 8.05 -29.12
CA ALA A 245 8.88 8.39 -28.92
C ALA A 245 8.42 9.46 -29.89
N LYS A 246 9.24 10.50 -30.12
CA LYS A 246 8.98 11.54 -31.14
C LYS A 246 8.86 10.95 -32.53
N LYS A 247 9.81 10.08 -32.93
CA LYS A 247 9.83 9.41 -34.21
C LYS A 247 8.63 8.51 -34.46
N GLN A 248 8.18 7.80 -33.40
CA GLN A 248 7.03 6.91 -33.51
C GLN A 248 5.69 7.65 -33.45
N GLY A 249 5.68 8.91 -32.98
CA GLY A 249 4.46 9.70 -32.76
C GLY A 249 3.59 9.14 -31.64
N VAL A 250 4.21 8.75 -30.55
CA VAL A 250 3.55 8.24 -29.33
C VAL A 250 3.88 9.14 -28.15
N LEU A 251 3.03 9.16 -27.13
CA LEU A 251 3.32 9.88 -25.88
C LEU A 251 4.55 9.29 -25.20
N PHE A 252 5.32 10.15 -24.54
CA PHE A 252 6.37 9.74 -23.62
C PHE A 252 5.83 9.79 -22.18
N SER A 253 5.99 8.72 -21.42
CA SER A 253 5.51 8.64 -20.04
C SER A 253 6.48 7.87 -19.15
N LEU A 254 7.01 8.54 -18.13
CA LEU A 254 7.89 7.94 -17.12
C LEU A 254 7.06 7.28 -16.03
N HIS A 255 7.49 6.12 -15.53
CA HIS A 255 6.81 5.39 -14.45
C HIS A 255 7.81 4.84 -13.45
N LEU A 256 7.63 5.17 -12.17
CA LEU A 256 8.56 4.89 -11.08
C LEU A 256 7.83 4.43 -9.81
N LYS A 257 8.56 3.77 -8.91
CA LYS A 257 8.04 3.32 -7.60
C LYS A 257 8.42 4.31 -6.47
N ALA A 258 8.26 5.60 -6.68
CA ALA A 258 8.69 6.66 -5.75
C ALA A 258 8.03 6.59 -4.34
N THR A 259 6.93 5.88 -4.18
CA THR A 259 6.27 5.67 -2.87
C THR A 259 7.02 4.70 -1.95
N MET A 260 7.71 3.71 -2.51
CA MET A 260 8.55 2.75 -1.79
C MET A 260 10.03 3.14 -1.88
N MET A 261 10.52 3.41 -3.09
CA MET A 261 11.91 3.75 -3.39
C MET A 261 12.14 5.26 -3.26
N LYS A 262 11.99 5.76 -2.04
CA LYS A 262 11.91 7.20 -1.73
C LYS A 262 13.19 8.00 -1.96
N VAL A 263 14.32 7.34 -2.18
CA VAL A 263 15.61 7.99 -2.47
C VAL A 263 16.00 7.77 -3.92
N SER A 264 16.02 6.53 -4.40
CA SER A 264 16.48 6.24 -5.77
C SER A 264 15.56 6.82 -6.83
N ASP A 265 14.24 6.69 -6.69
CA ASP A 265 13.31 7.00 -7.77
C ASP A 265 13.09 8.51 -7.99
N PRO A 266 13.05 9.38 -6.97
CA PRO A 266 13.09 10.82 -7.20
C PRO A 266 14.37 11.30 -7.93
N VAL A 267 15.52 10.66 -7.70
CA VAL A 267 16.75 10.97 -8.44
C VAL A 267 16.61 10.55 -9.90
N ILE A 268 16.10 9.35 -10.19
CA ILE A 268 15.80 8.89 -11.56
C ILE A 268 14.82 9.86 -12.24
N PHE A 269 13.80 10.32 -11.51
CA PHE A 269 12.84 11.30 -12.00
C PHE A 269 13.53 12.61 -12.38
N GLY A 270 14.42 13.13 -11.51
CA GLY A 270 15.20 14.33 -11.77
C GLY A 270 16.08 14.22 -13.01
N HIS A 271 16.68 13.04 -13.26
CA HIS A 271 17.42 12.77 -14.51
C HIS A 271 16.50 12.86 -15.74
N CYS A 272 15.29 12.33 -15.66
CA CYS A 272 14.34 12.43 -16.77
C CYS A 272 13.94 13.89 -17.04
N VAL A 273 13.64 14.67 -16.00
CA VAL A 273 13.36 16.11 -16.13
C VAL A 273 14.56 16.84 -16.74
N LYS A 274 15.76 16.58 -16.26
CA LYS A 274 17.00 17.16 -16.77
C LYS A 274 17.18 16.89 -18.27
N VAL A 275 17.05 15.64 -18.71
CA VAL A 275 17.24 15.25 -20.11
C VAL A 275 16.14 15.80 -20.99
N PHE A 276 14.89 15.76 -20.54
CA PHE A 276 13.76 16.24 -21.34
C PHE A 276 13.84 17.76 -21.57
N TYR A 277 14.16 18.53 -20.53
CA TYR A 277 14.20 20.00 -20.55
C TYR A 277 15.62 20.58 -20.74
N ALA A 278 16.59 19.78 -21.19
CA ALA A 278 18.01 20.13 -21.23
C ALA A 278 18.28 21.51 -21.86
N THR A 279 17.74 21.81 -23.04
CA THR A 279 18.00 23.07 -23.74
C THR A 279 17.50 24.30 -22.99
N VAL A 280 16.38 24.19 -22.27
CA VAL A 280 15.85 25.28 -21.42
C VAL A 280 16.69 25.43 -20.16
N LEU A 281 17.04 24.30 -19.53
CA LEU A 281 17.85 24.30 -18.31
C LEU A 281 19.25 24.88 -18.58
N GLU A 282 19.86 24.56 -19.70
CA GLU A 282 21.16 25.13 -20.13
C GLU A 282 21.07 26.61 -20.42
N LYS A 283 20.03 27.07 -21.14
CA LYS A 283 19.82 28.48 -21.46
C LYS A 283 19.63 29.35 -20.22
N HIS A 284 19.03 28.84 -19.18
CA HIS A 284 18.68 29.54 -17.95
C HIS A 284 19.46 29.05 -16.72
N VAL A 285 20.63 28.43 -16.91
CA VAL A 285 21.39 27.74 -15.85
C VAL A 285 21.66 28.60 -14.62
N GLU A 286 22.07 29.85 -14.80
CA GLU A 286 22.33 30.79 -13.69
C GLU A 286 21.05 31.09 -12.90
N THR A 287 19.98 31.41 -13.61
CA THR A 287 18.67 31.71 -12.99
C THR A 287 18.12 30.51 -12.19
N ILE A 288 18.25 29.30 -12.73
CA ILE A 288 17.79 28.05 -12.09
C ILE A 288 18.61 27.73 -10.86
N ALA A 289 19.95 27.99 -10.93
CA ALA A 289 20.84 27.83 -9.79
C ALA A 289 20.53 28.84 -8.67
N ASP A 290 20.30 30.11 -9.00
CA ASP A 290 19.96 31.17 -8.05
C ASP A 290 18.61 30.90 -7.35
N LEU A 291 17.64 30.32 -8.06
CA LEU A 291 16.37 29.87 -7.48
C LEU A 291 16.52 28.63 -6.60
N GLY A 292 17.63 27.90 -6.70
CA GLY A 292 17.86 26.65 -5.99
C GLY A 292 16.85 25.56 -6.39
N VAL A 293 16.54 25.44 -7.67
CA VAL A 293 15.61 24.43 -8.20
C VAL A 293 16.15 23.03 -7.99
N ASN A 294 15.33 22.14 -7.49
CA ASN A 294 15.65 20.73 -7.35
C ASN A 294 14.85 19.91 -8.35
N LEU A 295 15.50 19.45 -9.42
CA LEU A 295 14.85 18.68 -10.49
C LEU A 295 14.27 17.33 -10.02
N ASN A 296 14.73 16.80 -8.90
CA ASN A 296 14.16 15.61 -8.29
C ASN A 296 12.70 15.83 -7.82
N ASN A 297 12.29 17.10 -7.64
CA ASN A 297 10.92 17.49 -7.36
C ASN A 297 10.09 17.76 -8.63
N GLY A 298 10.70 17.67 -9.80
CA GLY A 298 10.04 17.88 -11.09
C GLY A 298 10.14 19.30 -11.64
N ILE A 299 9.56 19.49 -12.84
CA ILE A 299 9.48 20.82 -13.47
C ILE A 299 8.57 21.77 -12.66
N GLY A 300 7.66 21.22 -11.86
CA GLY A 300 6.81 21.97 -10.94
C GLY A 300 7.59 22.77 -9.90
N ASP A 301 8.76 22.29 -9.47
CA ASP A 301 9.64 23.02 -8.55
C ASP A 301 10.16 24.33 -9.17
N LEU A 302 10.51 24.31 -10.46
CA LEU A 302 10.89 25.52 -11.20
C LEU A 302 9.74 26.51 -11.25
N TYR A 303 8.52 26.06 -11.60
CA TYR A 303 7.36 26.93 -11.64
C TYR A 303 7.04 27.55 -10.26
N SER A 304 7.04 26.74 -9.20
CA SER A 304 6.77 27.21 -7.84
C SER A 304 7.78 28.25 -7.38
N LYS A 305 9.06 27.99 -7.56
CA LYS A 305 10.14 28.91 -7.16
C LYS A 305 10.16 30.20 -7.96
N MET A 306 9.86 30.13 -9.26
CA MET A 306 9.67 31.34 -10.06
C MET A 306 8.50 32.21 -9.54
N GLU A 307 7.38 31.60 -9.14
CA GLU A 307 6.25 32.38 -8.61
C GLU A 307 6.52 32.96 -7.22
N GLU A 308 7.24 32.25 -6.38
CA GLU A 308 7.63 32.67 -5.03
C GLU A 308 8.69 33.80 -5.04
N ASP A 309 9.56 33.82 -6.07
CA ASP A 309 10.60 34.85 -6.18
C ASP A 309 10.00 36.20 -6.60
N LYS A 310 9.92 37.11 -5.62
CA LYS A 310 9.46 38.50 -5.79
C LYS A 310 10.48 39.38 -6.52
N LYS A 311 11.74 38.95 -6.67
CA LYS A 311 12.78 39.73 -7.34
C LYS A 311 12.84 39.48 -8.83
N MET A 312 12.37 38.33 -9.29
CA MET A 312 12.33 37.98 -10.71
C MET A 312 11.31 38.83 -11.46
N SER A 313 11.73 39.47 -12.55
CA SER A 313 10.85 40.28 -13.37
C SER A 313 9.78 39.43 -14.07
N PRO A 314 8.56 39.99 -14.29
CA PRO A 314 7.53 39.30 -15.07
C PRO A 314 8.00 38.89 -16.47
N ASP A 315 8.82 39.70 -17.12
CA ASP A 315 9.37 39.41 -18.44
C ASP A 315 10.28 38.16 -18.42
N LYS A 316 11.12 38.02 -17.37
CA LYS A 316 11.99 36.84 -17.23
C LYS A 316 11.18 35.57 -16.95
N LYS A 317 10.14 35.64 -16.13
CA LYS A 317 9.21 34.53 -15.92
C LYS A 317 8.50 34.13 -17.23
N ALA A 318 8.06 35.10 -18.00
CA ALA A 318 7.42 34.87 -19.29
C ALA A 318 8.40 34.27 -20.33
N GLU A 319 9.65 34.73 -20.36
CA GLU A 319 10.72 34.16 -21.21
C GLU A 319 10.91 32.67 -20.94
N ILE A 320 11.12 32.27 -19.68
CA ILE A 320 11.34 30.88 -19.31
C ILE A 320 10.13 30.01 -19.68
N LYS A 321 8.91 30.49 -19.37
CA LYS A 321 7.67 29.77 -19.73
C LYS A 321 7.52 29.62 -21.27
N ALA A 322 7.90 30.65 -22.05
CA ALA A 322 7.86 30.59 -23.50
C ALA A 322 8.89 29.59 -24.07
N ASP A 323 10.10 29.53 -23.48
CA ASP A 323 11.12 28.58 -23.89
C ASP A 323 10.70 27.13 -23.61
N ILE A 324 10.07 26.88 -22.43
CA ILE A 324 9.51 25.56 -22.12
C ILE A 324 8.41 25.20 -23.13
N GLN A 325 7.54 26.16 -23.47
CA GLN A 325 6.47 25.92 -24.42
C GLN A 325 7.02 25.66 -25.85
N ALA A 326 8.07 26.38 -26.25
CA ALA A 326 8.75 26.15 -27.53
C ALA A 326 9.43 24.78 -27.58
N LEU A 327 9.99 24.30 -26.48
CA LEU A 327 10.64 22.99 -26.40
C LEU A 327 9.68 21.84 -26.77
N TYR A 328 8.42 21.92 -26.38
CA TYR A 328 7.44 20.86 -26.66
C TYR A 328 7.23 20.63 -28.18
N ALA A 329 7.49 21.64 -29.02
CA ALA A 329 7.44 21.45 -30.48
C ALA A 329 8.51 20.48 -30.99
N ASP A 330 9.67 20.43 -30.33
CA ASP A 330 10.81 19.59 -30.72
C ASP A 330 10.87 18.25 -29.99
N ARG A 331 10.07 18.08 -28.91
CA ARG A 331 10.00 16.87 -28.08
C ARG A 331 8.77 16.02 -28.44
N PRO A 332 8.70 14.74 -28.03
CA PRO A 332 7.44 14.00 -28.05
C PRO A 332 6.44 14.65 -27.08
N ASP A 333 5.16 14.50 -27.36
CA ASP A 333 4.15 14.87 -26.39
C ASP A 333 4.29 14.03 -25.11
N LEU A 334 4.14 14.69 -23.97
CA LEU A 334 4.14 14.03 -22.66
C LEU A 334 2.72 13.53 -22.32
N ALA A 335 2.66 12.41 -21.62
CA ALA A 335 1.43 12.02 -20.95
C ALA A 335 1.02 13.08 -19.93
N MET A 336 -0.26 13.42 -19.90
CA MET A 336 -0.80 14.50 -19.09
C MET A 336 -1.43 13.97 -17.80
N VAL A 337 -1.22 14.71 -16.71
CA VAL A 337 -1.96 14.57 -15.46
C VAL A 337 -3.26 15.37 -15.55
N ASP A 338 -3.15 16.58 -16.11
CA ASP A 338 -4.28 17.46 -16.36
C ASP A 338 -4.05 18.23 -17.66
N SER A 339 -4.77 17.83 -18.71
CA SER A 339 -4.64 18.43 -20.05
C SER A 339 -5.17 19.85 -20.07
N ASP A 340 -6.22 20.17 -19.31
CA ASP A 340 -6.82 21.51 -19.29
C ASP A 340 -5.89 22.54 -18.62
N LEU A 341 -5.14 22.10 -17.61
CA LEU A 341 -4.17 22.94 -16.90
C LEU A 341 -2.75 22.86 -17.49
N GLY A 342 -2.51 22.00 -18.45
CA GLY A 342 -1.20 21.78 -19.05
C GLY A 342 -0.20 21.07 -18.11
N ILE A 343 -0.68 20.32 -17.13
CA ILE A 343 0.15 19.60 -16.17
C ILE A 343 0.57 18.25 -16.76
N THR A 344 1.87 18.11 -17.01
CA THR A 344 2.47 16.89 -17.54
C THR A 344 2.84 15.90 -16.42
N ASN A 345 3.12 14.65 -16.77
CA ASN A 345 3.60 13.65 -15.81
C ASN A 345 5.05 13.89 -15.31
N LEU A 346 5.77 14.87 -15.84
CA LEU A 346 7.06 15.32 -15.32
C LEU A 346 6.95 16.50 -14.34
N ASN A 347 5.72 16.83 -13.89
CA ASN A 347 5.48 17.95 -12.98
C ASN A 347 6.01 17.68 -11.56
N VAL A 348 5.62 16.54 -10.96
CA VAL A 348 6.11 16.09 -9.64
C VAL A 348 6.26 14.56 -9.60
N PRO A 349 7.15 14.00 -8.76
CA PRO A 349 7.36 12.54 -8.70
C PRO A 349 6.13 11.72 -8.32
N SER A 350 5.18 12.30 -7.61
CA SER A 350 3.92 11.63 -7.24
C SER A 350 3.00 11.36 -8.44
N ASP A 351 3.23 12.01 -9.59
CA ASP A 351 2.42 11.85 -10.79
C ASP A 351 2.78 10.59 -11.60
N VAL A 352 3.92 9.95 -11.29
CA VAL A 352 4.48 8.82 -12.05
C VAL A 352 4.49 7.50 -11.28
N ILE A 353 3.63 7.35 -10.28
CA ILE A 353 3.56 6.14 -9.46
C ILE A 353 3.08 4.95 -10.30
N ILE A 354 4.01 4.03 -10.56
CA ILE A 354 3.90 2.94 -11.54
C ILE A 354 2.72 2.00 -11.27
N ASP A 355 2.48 1.63 -10.02
CA ASP A 355 1.42 0.72 -9.57
C ASP A 355 0.02 1.32 -9.65
N ALA A 356 -0.10 2.63 -9.83
CA ALA A 356 -1.37 3.30 -10.12
C ALA A 356 -1.53 3.61 -11.61
N SER A 357 -0.50 4.21 -12.23
CA SER A 357 -0.59 4.78 -13.57
C SER A 357 -0.63 3.73 -14.68
N ILE A 358 0.18 2.66 -14.61
CA ILE A 358 0.21 1.63 -15.66
C ILE A 358 -1.06 0.76 -15.65
N PRO A 359 -1.54 0.23 -14.53
CA PRO A 359 -2.81 -0.50 -14.52
C PRO A 359 -4.00 0.33 -15.02
N ALA A 360 -4.02 1.63 -14.71
CA ALA A 360 -5.03 2.55 -15.24
C ALA A 360 -4.93 2.67 -16.78
N ALA A 361 -3.71 2.81 -17.33
CA ALA A 361 -3.49 2.85 -18.77
C ALA A 361 -3.88 1.52 -19.45
N ILE A 362 -3.58 0.37 -18.81
CA ILE A 362 -4.00 -0.95 -19.35
C ILE A 362 -5.52 -1.05 -19.45
N ARG A 363 -6.27 -0.51 -18.48
CA ARG A 363 -7.73 -0.42 -18.54
C ARG A 363 -8.24 0.54 -19.62
N THR A 364 -7.40 1.44 -20.10
CA THR A 364 -7.71 2.45 -21.12
C THR A 364 -7.06 2.08 -22.46
N SER A 365 -7.07 0.78 -22.81
CA SER A 365 -6.52 0.25 -24.07
C SER A 365 -5.00 0.46 -24.23
N GLY A 366 -4.26 0.59 -23.14
CA GLY A 366 -2.83 0.90 -23.16
C GLY A 366 -2.51 2.34 -23.52
N LYS A 367 -3.46 3.27 -23.40
CA LYS A 367 -3.34 4.67 -23.78
C LYS A 367 -3.32 5.59 -22.58
N MET A 368 -2.73 6.76 -22.75
CA MET A 368 -2.76 7.86 -21.78
C MET A 368 -3.29 9.14 -22.43
N TRP A 369 -3.70 10.09 -21.61
CA TRP A 369 -4.16 11.40 -22.07
C TRP A 369 -3.01 12.23 -22.63
N GLY A 370 -3.22 12.81 -23.80
CA GLY A 370 -2.30 13.75 -24.45
C GLY A 370 -2.63 15.21 -24.13
N PRO A 371 -1.79 16.16 -24.62
CA PRO A 371 -2.03 17.61 -24.45
C PRO A 371 -3.33 18.11 -25.09
N ASP A 372 -3.86 17.40 -26.07
CA ASP A 372 -5.13 17.69 -26.74
C ASP A 372 -6.37 17.20 -25.98
N GLY A 373 -6.18 16.54 -24.81
CA GLY A 373 -7.26 15.96 -24.03
C GLY A 373 -7.81 14.64 -24.59
N GLU A 374 -7.10 14.01 -25.55
CA GLU A 374 -7.49 12.74 -26.15
C GLU A 374 -6.52 11.61 -25.73
N LEU A 375 -6.96 10.37 -25.93
CA LEU A 375 -6.17 9.17 -25.58
C LEU A 375 -5.26 8.75 -26.74
N HIS A 376 -3.97 8.67 -26.46
CA HIS A 376 -2.95 8.29 -27.42
C HIS A 376 -2.14 7.06 -27.00
N ASP A 377 -1.63 6.33 -27.99
CA ASP A 377 -0.64 5.29 -27.75
C ASP A 377 0.59 5.90 -27.05
N THR A 378 1.14 5.15 -26.10
CA THR A 378 2.12 5.68 -25.16
C THR A 378 3.32 4.77 -25.06
N LYS A 379 4.51 5.36 -24.98
CA LYS A 379 5.75 4.70 -24.62
C LYS A 379 5.94 4.83 -23.11
N PHE A 380 5.82 3.71 -22.42
CA PHE A 380 5.95 3.60 -20.95
C PHE A 380 7.40 3.37 -20.58
N ILE A 381 8.04 4.37 -19.99
CA ILE A 381 9.45 4.33 -19.61
C ILE A 381 9.58 3.81 -18.20
N ILE A 382 10.20 2.65 -18.05
CA ILE A 382 10.50 2.02 -16.76
C ILE A 382 12.00 1.68 -16.77
N PRO A 383 12.87 2.56 -16.26
CA PRO A 383 14.31 2.39 -16.36
C PRO A 383 14.84 1.08 -15.75
N ASP A 384 14.37 0.71 -14.57
CA ASP A 384 14.79 -0.52 -13.88
C ASP A 384 14.22 -1.78 -14.55
N SER A 385 15.06 -2.53 -15.24
CA SER A 385 14.68 -3.76 -15.93
C SER A 385 14.35 -4.95 -15.01
N SER A 386 14.53 -4.80 -13.70
CA SER A 386 14.13 -5.82 -12.73
C SER A 386 12.62 -6.07 -12.72
N TYR A 387 11.81 -5.06 -13.03
CA TYR A 387 10.35 -5.08 -12.86
C TYR A 387 9.56 -4.77 -14.13
N ALA A 388 10.15 -4.03 -15.06
CA ALA A 388 9.54 -3.67 -16.35
C ALA A 388 8.95 -4.87 -17.13
N PRO A 389 9.53 -6.07 -17.09
CA PRO A 389 9.03 -7.22 -17.85
C PRO A 389 7.61 -7.67 -17.46
N LEU A 390 7.14 -7.40 -16.25
CA LEU A 390 5.75 -7.64 -15.83
C LEU A 390 4.76 -6.91 -16.74
N TYR A 391 5.01 -5.62 -16.94
CA TYR A 391 4.13 -4.77 -17.72
C TYR A 391 4.31 -5.01 -19.23
N ALA A 392 5.55 -5.26 -19.69
CA ALA A 392 5.82 -5.61 -21.09
C ALA A 392 5.01 -6.84 -21.51
N ALA A 393 5.06 -7.94 -20.74
CA ALA A 393 4.28 -9.13 -21.02
C ALA A 393 2.76 -8.87 -21.00
N THR A 394 2.29 -7.96 -20.15
CA THR A 394 0.88 -7.59 -20.07
C THR A 394 0.43 -6.83 -21.30
N PHE A 395 1.20 -5.81 -21.74
CA PHE A 395 0.90 -5.06 -22.97
C PHE A 395 0.91 -5.96 -24.19
N GLU A 396 1.95 -6.77 -24.37
CA GLU A 396 2.07 -7.70 -25.48
C GLU A 396 0.88 -8.67 -25.56
N ASN A 397 0.47 -9.21 -24.41
CA ASN A 397 -0.71 -10.10 -24.35
C ASN A 397 -1.99 -9.38 -24.74
N CYS A 398 -2.22 -8.15 -24.25
CA CYS A 398 -3.41 -7.37 -24.57
C CYS A 398 -3.44 -6.90 -26.03
N ILE A 399 -2.30 -6.53 -26.60
CA ILE A 399 -2.18 -6.18 -28.02
C ILE A 399 -2.51 -7.39 -28.91
N ALA A 400 -1.95 -8.56 -28.56
CA ALA A 400 -2.14 -9.77 -29.36
C ALA A 400 -3.54 -10.39 -29.24
N ASN A 401 -4.20 -10.27 -28.07
CA ASN A 401 -5.41 -11.02 -27.76
C ASN A 401 -6.61 -10.16 -27.33
N GLY A 402 -6.47 -8.84 -27.32
CA GLY A 402 -7.46 -7.92 -26.80
C GLY A 402 -7.45 -7.82 -25.26
N ALA A 403 -8.37 -7.06 -24.68
CA ALA A 403 -8.53 -6.93 -23.24
C ALA A 403 -8.83 -8.28 -22.56
N LEU A 404 -8.48 -8.41 -21.28
CA LEU A 404 -9.02 -9.48 -20.47
C LEU A 404 -10.49 -9.18 -20.14
N ASP A 405 -11.31 -10.23 -20.04
CA ASP A 405 -12.72 -10.10 -19.70
C ASP A 405 -12.93 -10.35 -18.18
N PRO A 406 -13.32 -9.34 -17.39
CA PRO A 406 -13.57 -9.49 -15.96
C PRO A 406 -14.64 -10.52 -15.61
N ALA A 407 -15.58 -10.80 -16.54
CA ALA A 407 -16.64 -11.77 -16.31
C ALA A 407 -16.14 -13.21 -16.32
N THR A 408 -15.12 -13.49 -17.12
CA THR A 408 -14.66 -14.88 -17.38
C THR A 408 -13.25 -15.16 -16.88
N MET A 409 -12.41 -14.14 -16.66
CA MET A 409 -11.02 -14.33 -16.28
C MET A 409 -10.84 -15.02 -14.93
N GLY A 410 -9.78 -15.80 -14.82
CA GLY A 410 -9.29 -16.34 -13.55
C GLY A 410 -8.72 -15.28 -12.63
N THR A 411 -8.38 -15.66 -11.41
CA THR A 411 -7.73 -14.78 -10.42
C THR A 411 -6.24 -15.04 -10.36
N VAL A 412 -5.45 -14.00 -10.11
CA VAL A 412 -4.02 -14.10 -9.76
C VAL A 412 -3.85 -13.58 -8.34
N GLN A 413 -3.80 -14.50 -7.38
CA GLN A 413 -3.50 -14.19 -5.99
C GLN A 413 -2.00 -13.94 -5.82
N ASN A 414 -1.62 -13.25 -4.74
CA ASN A 414 -0.21 -12.99 -4.45
C ASN A 414 0.19 -13.45 -3.06
N VAL A 415 1.28 -14.21 -2.99
CA VAL A 415 2.07 -14.48 -1.80
C VAL A 415 3.34 -13.67 -1.88
N GLY A 416 3.42 -12.61 -1.08
CA GLY A 416 4.47 -11.61 -1.13
C GLY A 416 5.44 -11.69 0.03
N LEU A 417 6.73 -11.68 -0.25
CA LEU A 417 7.79 -11.57 0.74
C LEU A 417 7.79 -10.16 1.32
N MET A 418 7.52 -10.01 2.63
CA MET A 418 7.35 -8.71 3.26
C MET A 418 7.90 -8.66 4.68
N ALA A 419 7.90 -9.80 5.39
CA ALA A 419 8.24 -9.85 6.80
C ALA A 419 9.64 -9.32 7.09
N LYS A 420 9.80 -8.67 8.25
CA LYS A 420 11.08 -8.13 8.76
C LYS A 420 11.80 -7.23 7.76
N LYS A 421 11.07 -6.36 7.05
CA LYS A 421 11.60 -5.41 6.07
C LYS A 421 12.35 -6.07 4.91
N ALA A 422 11.88 -7.24 4.47
CA ALA A 422 12.48 -7.95 3.34
C ALA A 422 12.46 -7.09 2.07
N GLU A 423 13.58 -7.04 1.36
CA GLU A 423 13.72 -6.37 0.05
C GLU A 423 13.26 -4.88 0.04
N GLU A 424 13.62 -4.10 1.03
CA GLU A 424 13.38 -2.65 1.02
C GLU A 424 14.43 -1.94 0.15
N TYR A 425 14.25 -1.95 -1.17
CA TYR A 425 15.12 -1.30 -2.14
C TYR A 425 14.87 0.20 -2.24
N GLY A 426 15.94 0.98 -2.47
CA GLY A 426 15.85 2.39 -2.88
C GLY A 426 15.36 3.36 -1.81
N SER A 427 15.32 2.95 -0.53
CA SER A 427 14.92 3.77 0.61
C SER A 427 16.11 4.13 1.51
N HIS A 428 15.89 5.03 2.49
CA HIS A 428 16.85 5.30 3.54
C HIS A 428 16.98 4.10 4.52
N PRO A 429 18.14 3.84 5.09
CA PRO A 429 19.39 4.61 5.02
C PRO A 429 20.47 3.96 4.15
N THR A 430 20.13 3.07 3.23
CA THR A 430 21.08 2.25 2.46
C THR A 430 21.06 2.57 0.95
N THR A 431 20.61 3.78 0.59
CA THR A 431 20.59 4.29 -0.79
C THR A 431 21.30 5.64 -0.84
N PHE A 432 22.22 5.81 -1.78
CA PHE A 432 23.09 7.00 -1.89
C PHE A 432 23.29 7.38 -3.35
N GLU A 433 23.37 8.68 -3.62
CA GLU A 433 24.07 9.18 -4.81
C GLU A 433 25.57 9.16 -4.55
N ALA A 434 26.36 8.60 -5.46
CA ALA A 434 27.79 8.52 -5.32
C ALA A 434 28.41 9.95 -5.21
N PRO A 435 29.14 10.26 -4.14
CA PRO A 435 29.63 11.63 -3.91
C PRO A 435 30.77 12.04 -4.85
N GLY A 436 31.32 11.09 -5.61
CA GLY A 436 32.40 11.30 -6.56
C GLY A 436 32.74 10.02 -7.31
N ASN A 437 33.77 10.10 -8.16
CA ASN A 437 34.32 8.92 -8.82
C ASN A 437 35.14 8.10 -7.81
N GLY A 438 34.87 6.81 -7.73
CA GLY A 438 35.52 5.93 -6.76
C GLY A 438 34.89 4.57 -6.64
N VAL A 439 34.91 4.01 -5.44
CA VAL A 439 34.34 2.70 -5.13
C VAL A 439 33.37 2.85 -3.96
N ILE A 440 32.15 2.37 -4.08
CA ILE A 440 31.27 2.12 -2.93
C ILE A 440 31.31 0.65 -2.59
N ARG A 441 31.56 0.32 -1.32
CA ARG A 441 31.68 -1.06 -0.87
C ARG A 441 31.02 -1.31 0.48
N ILE A 442 30.63 -2.56 0.70
CA ILE A 442 30.14 -3.09 1.97
C ILE A 442 31.32 -3.86 2.59
N VAL A 443 31.71 -3.46 3.78
CA VAL A 443 32.85 -4.08 4.49
C VAL A 443 32.36 -4.61 5.83
N ASP A 444 32.69 -5.84 6.17
CA ASP A 444 32.32 -6.45 7.45
C ASP A 444 33.22 -6.02 8.61
N SER A 445 32.93 -6.52 9.81
CA SER A 445 33.70 -6.19 11.03
C SER A 445 35.14 -6.72 11.02
N GLU A 446 35.49 -7.68 10.16
CA GLU A 446 36.83 -8.22 10.00
C GLU A 446 37.64 -7.47 8.93
N GLY A 447 36.98 -6.54 8.21
CA GLY A 447 37.59 -5.74 7.14
C GLY A 447 37.48 -6.40 5.76
N GLU A 448 36.75 -7.51 5.65
CA GLU A 448 36.52 -8.20 4.37
C GLU A 448 35.42 -7.49 3.57
N THR A 449 35.64 -7.37 2.26
CA THR A 449 34.68 -6.73 1.36
C THR A 449 33.61 -7.74 0.93
N ILE A 450 32.36 -7.51 1.33
CA ILE A 450 31.21 -8.33 0.91
C ILE A 450 30.85 -8.04 -0.55
N HIS A 451 30.65 -6.77 -0.88
CA HIS A 451 30.39 -6.27 -2.24
C HIS A 451 31.07 -4.93 -2.47
N GLU A 452 31.46 -4.67 -3.70
CA GLU A 452 31.97 -3.37 -4.13
C GLU A 452 31.58 -3.06 -5.58
N HIS A 453 31.42 -1.76 -5.88
CA HIS A 453 31.16 -1.27 -7.23
C HIS A 453 32.01 -0.04 -7.51
N ASN A 454 32.62 0.00 -8.71
CA ASN A 454 33.14 1.24 -9.25
C ASN A 454 31.96 2.13 -9.63
N VAL A 455 31.97 3.38 -9.17
CA VAL A 455 30.91 4.35 -9.40
C VAL A 455 31.47 5.66 -9.93
N GLU A 456 30.69 6.35 -10.74
CA GLU A 456 30.92 7.74 -11.14
C GLU A 456 30.08 8.67 -10.24
N GLN A 457 30.47 9.95 -10.16
CA GLN A 457 29.72 10.93 -9.39
C GLN A 457 28.25 10.97 -9.83
N GLY A 458 27.34 10.86 -8.85
CA GLY A 458 25.90 10.89 -9.08
C GLY A 458 25.28 9.54 -9.44
N ASP A 459 26.07 8.46 -9.61
CA ASP A 459 25.50 7.13 -9.75
C ASP A 459 24.66 6.78 -8.53
N ILE A 460 23.51 6.13 -8.76
CA ILE A 460 22.56 5.79 -7.69
C ILE A 460 22.88 4.41 -7.16
N TRP A 461 23.53 4.33 -5.99
CA TRP A 461 23.91 3.08 -5.35
C TRP A 461 22.95 2.70 -4.22
N ARG A 462 22.60 1.43 -4.12
CA ARG A 462 21.73 0.91 -3.06
C ARG A 462 22.13 -0.47 -2.56
N MET A 463 21.83 -0.73 -1.29
CA MET A 463 21.93 -2.04 -0.64
C MET A 463 20.55 -2.44 -0.12
N ALA A 464 20.24 -3.73 -0.18
CA ALA A 464 19.09 -4.33 0.49
C ALA A 464 19.47 -5.66 1.11
N THR A 465 18.70 -6.12 2.09
CA THR A 465 18.90 -7.42 2.73
C THR A 465 17.60 -8.20 2.83
N VAL A 466 17.74 -9.53 2.90
CA VAL A 466 16.60 -10.43 3.12
C VAL A 466 16.99 -11.50 4.12
N LYS A 467 16.32 -11.47 5.28
CA LYS A 467 16.54 -12.44 6.36
C LYS A 467 16.02 -13.84 5.99
N ASP A 468 16.65 -14.87 6.53
CA ASP A 468 16.33 -16.26 6.19
C ASP A 468 14.95 -16.70 6.72
N ALA A 469 14.58 -16.30 7.93
CA ALA A 469 13.29 -16.66 8.53
C ALA A 469 12.07 -16.18 7.71
N PRO A 470 12.01 -14.92 7.23
CA PRO A 470 11.00 -14.49 6.27
C PRO A 470 10.92 -15.32 5.01
N ILE A 471 12.06 -15.74 4.43
CA ILE A 471 12.09 -16.54 3.20
C ILE A 471 11.49 -17.93 3.47
N ARG A 472 11.84 -18.58 4.59
CA ARG A 472 11.28 -19.88 4.97
C ARG A 472 9.77 -19.82 5.15
N ASP A 473 9.28 -18.80 5.83
CA ASP A 473 7.85 -18.59 6.04
C ASP A 473 7.12 -18.29 4.73
N TRP A 474 7.70 -17.47 3.85
CA TRP A 474 7.16 -17.16 2.53
C TRP A 474 6.99 -18.42 1.66
N ILE A 475 7.98 -19.32 1.66
CA ILE A 475 7.90 -20.61 0.95
C ILE A 475 6.81 -21.50 1.58
N LYS A 476 6.77 -21.59 2.92
CA LYS A 476 5.71 -22.31 3.66
C LYS A 476 4.33 -21.78 3.28
N LEU A 477 4.16 -20.47 3.22
CA LEU A 477 2.89 -19.83 2.85
C LEU A 477 2.50 -20.18 1.41
N ALA A 478 3.44 -20.13 0.46
CA ALA A 478 3.21 -20.52 -0.92
C ALA A 478 2.73 -21.99 -1.05
N VAL A 479 3.43 -22.91 -0.37
CA VAL A 479 3.04 -24.34 -0.31
C VAL A 479 1.66 -24.51 0.33
N THR A 480 1.39 -23.81 1.41
CA THR A 480 0.09 -23.86 2.11
C THR A 480 -1.04 -23.38 1.19
N ARG A 481 -0.83 -22.27 0.49
CA ARG A 481 -1.83 -21.73 -0.45
C ARG A 481 -2.04 -22.67 -1.63
N ALA A 482 -0.99 -23.22 -2.21
CA ALA A 482 -1.09 -24.22 -3.28
C ALA A 482 -1.88 -25.47 -2.84
N LYS A 483 -1.64 -25.98 -1.63
CA LYS A 483 -2.40 -27.11 -1.06
C LYS A 483 -3.89 -26.81 -0.89
N ILE A 484 -4.22 -25.65 -0.32
CA ILE A 484 -5.61 -25.26 -0.04
C ILE A 484 -6.39 -25.03 -1.33
N THR A 485 -5.77 -24.45 -2.35
CA THR A 485 -6.45 -24.06 -3.58
C THR A 485 -6.36 -25.08 -4.69
N GLY A 486 -5.35 -25.93 -4.69
CA GLY A 486 -5.00 -26.81 -5.82
C GLY A 486 -4.45 -26.03 -7.04
N TRP A 487 -4.06 -24.76 -6.87
CA TRP A 487 -3.58 -23.91 -7.96
C TRP A 487 -2.05 -23.91 -8.04
N PRO A 488 -1.49 -23.69 -9.24
CA PRO A 488 -0.07 -23.44 -9.38
C PRO A 488 0.38 -22.24 -8.55
N ALA A 489 1.48 -22.40 -7.81
CA ALA A 489 2.15 -21.30 -7.12
C ALA A 489 3.51 -21.03 -7.78
N VAL A 490 3.56 -19.97 -8.56
CA VAL A 490 4.69 -19.60 -9.41
C VAL A 490 5.64 -18.70 -8.65
N PHE A 491 6.87 -19.12 -8.45
CA PHE A 491 7.93 -18.27 -7.88
C PHE A 491 8.51 -17.37 -8.98
N TRP A 492 8.36 -16.07 -8.81
CA TRP A 492 8.81 -15.06 -9.76
C TRP A 492 10.27 -14.69 -9.48
N LEU A 493 11.18 -15.54 -9.92
CA LEU A 493 12.61 -15.43 -9.67
C LEU A 493 13.38 -15.65 -10.96
N ASP A 494 14.22 -14.68 -11.32
CA ASP A 494 15.06 -14.75 -12.51
C ASP A 494 16.47 -15.20 -12.15
N GLU A 495 16.92 -16.31 -12.74
CA GLU A 495 18.28 -16.83 -12.53
C GLU A 495 19.37 -15.94 -13.16
N LYS A 496 19.01 -15.02 -14.06
CA LYS A 496 19.94 -14.03 -14.62
C LYS A 496 20.23 -12.91 -13.62
N ARG A 497 19.30 -12.63 -12.70
CA ARG A 497 19.44 -11.64 -11.65
C ARG A 497 20.28 -12.24 -10.49
N ALA A 498 21.23 -11.47 -9.93
CA ALA A 498 22.07 -11.97 -8.84
C ALA A 498 21.24 -12.34 -7.59
N HIS A 499 20.35 -11.48 -7.14
CA HIS A 499 19.38 -11.75 -6.08
C HIS A 499 18.52 -13.00 -6.37
N GLY A 500 18.03 -13.11 -7.61
CA GLY A 500 17.24 -14.26 -8.05
C GLY A 500 17.98 -15.59 -7.87
N ARG A 501 19.27 -15.65 -8.18
CA ARG A 501 20.11 -16.87 -7.99
C ARG A 501 20.18 -17.28 -6.52
N GLU A 502 20.39 -16.33 -5.60
CA GLU A 502 20.45 -16.65 -4.16
C GLU A 502 19.07 -17.12 -3.64
N MET A 503 17.99 -16.44 -4.05
CA MET A 503 16.63 -16.84 -3.71
C MET A 503 16.26 -18.24 -4.26
N ILE A 504 16.62 -18.55 -5.51
CA ILE A 504 16.37 -19.87 -6.13
C ILE A 504 17.09 -20.98 -5.37
N LYS A 505 18.31 -20.76 -4.89
CA LYS A 505 19.03 -21.73 -4.04
C LYS A 505 18.24 -22.03 -2.77
N LYS A 506 17.74 -21.00 -2.10
CA LYS A 506 16.91 -21.13 -0.88
C LYS A 506 15.59 -21.83 -1.16
N VAL A 507 14.86 -21.41 -2.20
CA VAL A 507 13.59 -22.05 -2.60
C VAL A 507 13.80 -23.55 -2.86
N LYS A 508 14.78 -23.93 -3.69
CA LYS A 508 15.09 -25.32 -3.99
C LYS A 508 15.50 -26.13 -2.74
N SER A 509 16.17 -25.50 -1.79
CA SER A 509 16.55 -26.13 -0.52
C SER A 509 15.36 -26.32 0.40
N TYR A 510 14.56 -25.27 0.61
CA TYR A 510 13.49 -25.28 1.61
C TYR A 510 12.23 -26.00 1.14
N LEU A 511 11.95 -26.07 -0.16
CA LEU A 511 10.85 -26.90 -0.66
C LEU A 511 11.02 -28.39 -0.28
N LYS A 512 12.27 -28.88 -0.09
CA LYS A 512 12.53 -30.27 0.30
C LYS A 512 12.01 -30.64 1.70
N ILE A 513 11.79 -29.66 2.57
CA ILE A 513 11.28 -29.91 3.93
C ILE A 513 9.75 -29.84 4.00
N HIS A 514 9.09 -29.53 2.89
CA HIS A 514 7.65 -29.51 2.77
C HIS A 514 7.15 -30.68 1.94
N ASP A 515 5.98 -31.21 2.30
CA ASP A 515 5.26 -32.11 1.41
C ASP A 515 4.72 -31.32 0.22
N THR A 516 5.31 -31.53 -0.94
CA THR A 516 4.98 -30.86 -2.22
C THR A 516 4.37 -31.83 -3.24
N GLN A 517 3.98 -33.03 -2.80
CA GLN A 517 3.38 -34.01 -3.70
C GLN A 517 2.13 -33.47 -4.37
N ASN A 518 2.04 -33.63 -5.68
CA ASN A 518 0.94 -33.14 -6.53
C ASN A 518 0.78 -31.60 -6.57
N LEU A 519 1.76 -30.85 -6.12
CA LEU A 519 1.76 -29.39 -6.23
C LEU A 519 2.57 -28.94 -7.46
N GLU A 520 2.04 -27.94 -8.16
CA GLU A 520 2.73 -27.25 -9.25
C GLU A 520 3.38 -25.97 -8.68
N LEU A 521 4.73 -25.99 -8.57
CA LEU A 521 5.53 -24.93 -7.93
C LEU A 521 6.68 -24.48 -8.84
N PRO A 522 6.39 -23.98 -10.05
CA PRO A 522 7.44 -23.60 -11.00
C PRO A 522 8.16 -22.33 -10.54
N ILE A 523 9.43 -22.20 -10.97
CA ILE A 523 10.24 -20.99 -10.84
C ILE A 523 10.39 -20.41 -12.23
N MET A 524 10.02 -19.15 -12.43
CA MET A 524 10.02 -18.48 -13.73
C MET A 524 10.58 -17.06 -13.60
N SER A 525 11.19 -16.54 -14.69
CA SER A 525 11.54 -15.14 -14.80
C SER A 525 10.30 -14.25 -14.67
N VAL A 526 10.49 -12.95 -14.39
CA VAL A 526 9.36 -12.01 -14.25
C VAL A 526 8.51 -11.98 -15.52
N TYR A 527 9.14 -11.97 -16.70
CA TYR A 527 8.43 -12.00 -17.98
C TYR A 527 7.62 -13.28 -18.18
N ASP A 528 8.26 -14.44 -18.00
CA ASP A 528 7.62 -15.73 -18.22
C ASP A 528 6.50 -15.99 -17.23
N ALA A 529 6.69 -15.62 -15.97
CA ALA A 529 5.69 -15.74 -14.91
C ALA A 529 4.48 -14.83 -15.16
N ALA A 530 4.70 -13.59 -15.63
CA ALA A 530 3.63 -12.68 -16.03
C ALA A 530 2.84 -13.24 -17.20
N LYS A 531 3.53 -13.66 -18.27
CA LYS A 531 2.91 -14.30 -19.44
C LYS A 531 2.08 -15.52 -19.07
N TYR A 532 2.66 -16.44 -18.29
CA TYR A 532 1.98 -17.64 -17.78
C TYR A 532 0.71 -17.28 -16.99
N SER A 533 0.82 -16.31 -16.08
CA SER A 533 -0.30 -15.90 -15.21
C SER A 533 -1.44 -15.25 -16.02
N ILE A 534 -1.11 -14.39 -16.98
CA ILE A 534 -2.08 -13.70 -17.84
C ILE A 534 -2.78 -14.68 -18.78
N GLU A 535 -2.04 -15.59 -19.41
CA GLU A 535 -2.61 -16.62 -20.30
C GLU A 535 -3.57 -17.53 -19.52
N ARG A 536 -3.21 -17.94 -18.31
CA ARG A 536 -4.09 -18.73 -17.44
C ARG A 536 -5.31 -17.92 -17.02
N ALA A 537 -5.13 -16.66 -16.60
CA ALA A 537 -6.25 -15.79 -16.24
C ALA A 537 -7.22 -15.64 -17.41
N ARG A 538 -6.73 -15.39 -18.61
CA ARG A 538 -7.54 -15.33 -19.85
C ARG A 538 -8.31 -16.62 -20.13
N ALA A 539 -7.73 -17.77 -19.82
CA ALA A 539 -8.39 -19.08 -19.91
C ALA A 539 -9.34 -19.42 -18.74
N GLY A 540 -9.64 -18.46 -17.86
CA GLY A 540 -10.47 -18.66 -16.67
C GLY A 540 -9.81 -19.47 -15.55
N LYS A 541 -8.48 -19.70 -15.63
CA LYS A 541 -7.72 -20.50 -14.66
C LYS A 541 -7.02 -19.61 -13.66
N ASN A 542 -6.99 -20.05 -12.41
CA ASN A 542 -6.39 -19.33 -11.30
C ASN A 542 -4.91 -19.64 -11.13
N THR A 543 -4.15 -18.69 -10.56
CA THR A 543 -2.71 -18.80 -10.29
C THR A 543 -2.38 -18.08 -8.99
N ILE A 544 -1.35 -18.52 -8.29
CA ILE A 544 -0.74 -17.84 -7.16
C ILE A 544 0.62 -17.31 -7.62
N SER A 545 0.79 -16.00 -7.66
CA SER A 545 2.09 -15.35 -7.86
C SER A 545 2.85 -15.30 -6.54
N VAL A 546 4.03 -15.87 -6.50
CA VAL A 546 4.90 -15.91 -5.30
C VAL A 546 6.08 -15.00 -5.55
N THR A 547 6.09 -13.82 -4.93
CA THR A 547 6.95 -12.70 -5.34
C THR A 547 7.73 -12.09 -4.19
N GLY A 548 8.81 -11.42 -4.52
CA GLY A 548 9.49 -10.46 -3.65
C GLY A 548 8.62 -9.24 -3.34
N ASN A 549 9.14 -8.35 -2.51
CA ASN A 549 8.38 -7.23 -1.95
C ASN A 549 7.92 -6.21 -3.01
N VAL A 550 8.78 -5.86 -3.96
CA VAL A 550 8.43 -4.88 -5.02
C VAL A 550 7.40 -5.45 -5.98
N LEU A 551 7.62 -6.67 -6.48
CA LEU A 551 6.66 -7.35 -7.36
C LEU A 551 5.34 -7.67 -6.64
N ARG A 552 5.36 -7.85 -5.31
CA ARG A 552 4.14 -7.94 -4.50
C ARG A 552 3.26 -6.71 -4.71
N ASP A 553 3.82 -5.51 -4.55
CA ASP A 553 3.07 -4.28 -4.74
C ASP A 553 2.54 -4.15 -6.16
N PHE A 554 3.36 -4.44 -7.18
CA PHE A 554 2.93 -4.35 -8.57
C PHE A 554 1.83 -5.35 -8.91
N ASN A 555 1.97 -6.61 -8.50
CA ASN A 555 0.97 -7.64 -8.79
C ASN A 555 -0.34 -7.42 -8.04
N THR A 556 -0.29 -6.86 -6.83
CA THR A 556 -1.47 -6.59 -5.99
C THR A 556 -2.25 -5.34 -6.41
N ASP A 557 -1.74 -4.58 -7.34
CA ASP A 557 -2.48 -3.52 -8.03
C ASP A 557 -2.86 -3.94 -9.44
N LEU A 558 -1.93 -4.48 -10.25
CA LEU A 558 -2.21 -4.86 -11.63
C LEU A 558 -3.36 -5.88 -11.75
N TYR A 559 -3.20 -7.05 -11.19
CA TYR A 559 -4.19 -8.12 -11.38
C TYR A 559 -5.57 -7.79 -10.81
N PRO A 560 -5.69 -7.20 -9.60
CA PRO A 560 -7.00 -6.77 -9.09
C PRO A 560 -7.66 -5.68 -9.93
N ILE A 561 -6.89 -4.75 -10.49
CA ILE A 561 -7.45 -3.75 -11.39
C ILE A 561 -7.99 -4.39 -12.66
N LEU A 562 -7.29 -5.37 -13.23
CA LEU A 562 -7.79 -6.14 -14.37
C LEU A 562 -9.03 -6.97 -14.03
N GLU A 563 -9.06 -7.58 -12.84
CA GLU A 563 -10.09 -8.51 -12.41
C GLU A 563 -11.33 -7.83 -11.81
N LEU A 564 -11.13 -6.83 -10.95
CA LEU A 564 -12.16 -6.20 -10.13
C LEU A 564 -12.42 -4.74 -10.48
N GLY A 565 -11.59 -4.13 -11.33
CA GLY A 565 -11.60 -2.70 -11.63
C GLY A 565 -10.97 -1.83 -10.55
N THR A 566 -10.51 -2.41 -9.46
CA THR A 566 -9.88 -1.72 -8.33
C THR A 566 -9.07 -2.69 -7.47
N SER A 567 -7.97 -2.22 -6.90
CA SER A 567 -7.23 -2.96 -5.85
C SER A 567 -7.78 -2.73 -4.44
N ALA A 568 -8.66 -1.74 -4.26
CA ALA A 568 -9.18 -1.34 -2.94
C ALA A 568 -10.10 -2.40 -2.28
N LYS A 569 -10.60 -3.38 -3.03
CA LYS A 569 -11.49 -4.45 -2.56
C LYS A 569 -10.76 -5.79 -2.35
N MET A 570 -9.43 -5.76 -2.33
CA MET A 570 -8.62 -6.95 -2.04
C MET A 570 -8.55 -7.23 -0.55
N LEU A 571 -8.52 -8.53 -0.21
CA LEU A 571 -8.10 -8.97 1.12
C LEU A 571 -6.60 -8.76 1.28
N SER A 572 -6.20 -8.21 2.41
CA SER A 572 -4.81 -8.04 2.83
C SER A 572 -4.57 -8.82 4.12
N ILE A 573 -4.22 -10.09 3.97
CA ILE A 573 -3.96 -11.01 5.07
C ILE A 573 -2.46 -11.10 5.29
N VAL A 574 -2.03 -11.03 6.54
CA VAL A 574 -0.66 -11.25 6.96
C VAL A 574 -0.68 -12.41 7.97
N PRO A 575 -0.54 -13.66 7.49
CA PRO A 575 -0.31 -14.78 8.38
C PRO A 575 0.98 -14.52 9.16
N LEU A 576 0.89 -14.40 10.48
CA LEU A 576 2.05 -14.12 11.32
C LEU A 576 2.97 -15.34 11.37
N MET A 577 4.28 -15.11 11.35
CA MET A 577 5.27 -16.21 11.31
C MET A 577 5.18 -17.15 12.51
N LYS A 578 4.62 -16.69 13.63
CA LYS A 578 4.40 -17.49 14.85
C LYS A 578 3.08 -18.25 14.88
N GLY A 579 2.17 -18.02 13.92
CA GLY A 579 0.93 -18.78 13.77
C GLY A 579 -0.35 -17.95 13.82
N GLY A 580 -0.32 -16.77 14.41
CA GLY A 580 -1.47 -15.85 14.45
C GLY A 580 -1.83 -15.24 13.10
N GLY A 581 -2.85 -14.40 13.07
CA GLY A 581 -3.31 -13.69 11.88
C GLY A 581 -3.43 -12.18 12.09
N LEU A 582 -2.97 -11.41 11.10
CA LEU A 582 -3.21 -9.98 10.98
C LEU A 582 -4.03 -9.74 9.71
N PHE A 583 -5.16 -9.05 9.86
CA PHE A 583 -6.10 -8.76 8.77
C PHE A 583 -6.14 -7.25 8.59
N GLU A 584 -5.49 -6.75 7.54
CA GLU A 584 -5.42 -5.33 7.24
C GLU A 584 -6.61 -4.92 6.37
N THR A 585 -7.20 -3.78 6.68
CA THR A 585 -8.24 -3.17 5.85
C THR A 585 -7.64 -2.03 5.04
N GLY A 586 -8.25 -1.70 3.92
CA GLY A 586 -7.90 -0.75 2.87
C GLY A 586 -6.94 0.41 3.14
N ALA A 587 -6.77 1.27 2.14
CA ALA A 587 -5.93 2.46 2.24
C ALA A 587 -6.73 3.66 2.80
N GLY A 588 -6.14 4.38 3.77
CA GLY A 588 -6.76 5.55 4.42
C GLY A 588 -6.58 6.88 3.68
N GLY A 589 -6.09 6.91 2.43
CA GLY A 589 -5.73 8.15 1.74
C GLY A 589 -6.86 9.16 1.55
N SER A 590 -8.11 8.70 1.43
CA SER A 590 -9.31 9.56 1.33
C SER A 590 -9.96 9.87 2.68
N ALA A 591 -9.49 9.29 3.78
CA ALA A 591 -10.12 9.41 5.09
C ALA A 591 -10.27 10.85 5.59
N PRO A 592 -9.28 11.77 5.43
CA PRO A 592 -9.45 13.16 5.84
C PRO A 592 -10.62 13.87 5.16
N LYS A 593 -10.82 13.66 3.87
CA LYS A 593 -11.94 14.27 3.11
C LYS A 593 -13.29 13.72 3.56
N HIS A 594 -13.35 12.46 3.97
CA HIS A 594 -14.57 11.85 4.52
C HIS A 594 -14.92 12.44 5.89
N VAL A 595 -13.92 12.69 6.76
CA VAL A 595 -14.14 13.38 8.04
C VAL A 595 -14.63 14.80 7.81
N GLN A 596 -14.01 15.56 6.89
CA GLN A 596 -14.44 16.93 6.54
C GLN A 596 -15.91 16.96 6.11
N GLN A 597 -16.33 16.03 5.24
CA GLN A 597 -17.73 15.94 4.81
C GLN A 597 -18.65 15.55 5.98
N PHE A 598 -18.23 14.61 6.82
CA PHE A 598 -19.02 14.20 7.97
C PHE A 598 -19.25 15.34 8.98
N VAL A 599 -18.22 16.10 9.30
CA VAL A 599 -18.31 17.28 10.17
C VAL A 599 -19.23 18.33 9.56
N LYS A 600 -19.10 18.61 8.27
CA LYS A 600 -19.86 19.67 7.59
C LYS A 600 -21.31 19.29 7.31
N GLU A 601 -21.56 18.04 6.96
CA GLU A 601 -22.83 17.59 6.36
C GLU A 601 -23.45 16.40 7.10
N SER A 602 -22.87 15.93 8.20
CA SER A 602 -23.31 14.71 8.89
C SER A 602 -23.51 13.51 7.94
N HIS A 603 -22.66 13.41 6.90
CA HIS A 603 -22.70 12.36 5.88
C HIS A 603 -21.35 11.69 5.78
N LEU A 604 -21.21 10.46 6.28
CA LEU A 604 -19.98 9.69 6.22
C LEU A 604 -19.97 8.77 5.01
N ARG A 605 -19.13 9.09 4.04
CA ARG A 605 -19.03 8.35 2.77
C ARG A 605 -17.96 7.23 2.78
N TRP A 606 -17.37 6.93 3.95
CA TRP A 606 -16.43 5.82 4.11
C TRP A 606 -17.10 4.49 3.80
N ASP A 607 -16.47 3.65 2.93
CA ASP A 607 -16.96 2.30 2.63
C ASP A 607 -16.24 1.29 3.51
N SER A 608 -16.96 0.70 4.45
CA SER A 608 -16.44 -0.30 5.39
C SER A 608 -16.40 -1.73 4.81
N LEU A 609 -16.51 -1.91 3.50
CA LEU A 609 -16.43 -3.25 2.89
C LEU A 609 -15.12 -3.96 3.26
N GLY A 610 -13.99 -3.23 3.33
CA GLY A 610 -12.71 -3.78 3.77
C GLY A 610 -12.77 -4.37 5.17
N GLU A 611 -13.43 -3.69 6.10
CA GLU A 611 -13.64 -4.13 7.48
C GLU A 611 -14.54 -5.38 7.53
N PHE A 612 -15.60 -5.41 6.73
CA PHE A 612 -16.50 -6.57 6.64
C PHE A 612 -15.76 -7.82 6.14
N LEU A 613 -14.92 -7.65 5.13
CA LEU A 613 -14.14 -8.74 4.56
C LEU A 613 -13.04 -9.21 5.52
N ALA A 614 -12.36 -8.28 6.20
CA ALA A 614 -11.35 -8.60 7.20
C ALA A 614 -11.95 -9.34 8.40
N MET A 615 -13.14 -8.95 8.85
CA MET A 615 -13.86 -9.65 9.92
C MET A 615 -14.21 -11.09 9.52
N ALA A 616 -14.66 -11.31 8.29
CA ALA A 616 -14.96 -12.65 7.79
C ALA A 616 -13.68 -13.54 7.78
N GLU A 617 -12.55 -13.02 7.32
CA GLU A 617 -11.28 -13.76 7.31
C GLU A 617 -10.74 -14.01 8.73
N SER A 618 -10.91 -13.06 9.64
CA SER A 618 -10.59 -13.22 11.07
C SER A 618 -11.39 -14.37 11.70
N LEU A 619 -12.67 -14.46 11.41
CA LEU A 619 -13.54 -15.58 11.85
C LEU A 619 -13.15 -16.90 11.20
N ILE A 620 -12.78 -16.93 9.91
CA ILE A 620 -12.24 -18.11 9.24
C ILE A 620 -10.95 -18.59 9.90
N HIS A 621 -10.08 -17.65 10.27
CA HIS A 621 -8.84 -17.96 10.98
C HIS A 621 -9.14 -18.61 12.33
N LEU A 622 -10.02 -18.05 13.14
CA LEU A 622 -10.43 -18.65 14.42
C LEU A 622 -11.02 -20.05 14.23
N ALA A 623 -11.96 -20.22 13.31
CA ALA A 623 -12.57 -21.51 13.02
C ALA A 623 -11.54 -22.60 12.71
N ARG A 624 -10.50 -22.24 11.93
CA ARG A 624 -9.46 -23.16 11.50
C ARG A 624 -8.43 -23.47 12.61
N THR A 625 -8.09 -22.48 13.46
CA THR A 625 -7.01 -22.59 14.44
C THR A 625 -7.48 -23.11 15.78
N THR A 626 -8.79 -23.01 16.08
CA THR A 626 -9.36 -23.34 17.38
C THR A 626 -10.49 -24.36 17.32
N ASP A 627 -10.81 -24.90 16.14
CA ASP A 627 -11.94 -25.80 15.88
C ASP A 627 -13.31 -25.23 16.36
N ASN A 628 -13.45 -23.89 16.42
CA ASN A 628 -14.69 -23.23 16.83
C ASN A 628 -15.71 -23.27 15.70
N THR A 629 -16.72 -24.15 15.82
CA THR A 629 -17.77 -24.34 14.81
C THR A 629 -18.67 -23.11 14.66
N LYS A 630 -18.93 -22.37 15.76
CA LYS A 630 -19.72 -21.13 15.70
C LYS A 630 -19.00 -20.04 14.91
N ALA A 631 -17.67 -19.91 15.05
CA ALA A 631 -16.87 -19.02 14.21
C ALA A 631 -16.98 -19.36 12.71
N ALA A 632 -17.01 -20.65 12.37
CA ALA A 632 -17.21 -21.09 10.98
C ALA A 632 -18.57 -20.67 10.41
N VAL A 633 -19.64 -20.82 11.20
CA VAL A 633 -21.00 -20.39 10.82
C VAL A 633 -21.08 -18.87 10.64
N LEU A 634 -20.52 -18.12 11.60
CA LEU A 634 -20.45 -16.66 11.52
C LEU A 634 -19.67 -16.18 10.27
N ALA A 635 -18.53 -16.79 9.98
CA ALA A 635 -17.71 -16.45 8.82
C ALA A 635 -18.46 -16.74 7.50
N LYS A 636 -19.05 -17.91 7.38
CA LYS A 636 -19.80 -18.31 6.19
C LYS A 636 -20.97 -17.38 5.92
N THR A 637 -21.77 -17.11 6.93
CA THR A 637 -22.95 -16.24 6.83
C THR A 637 -22.57 -14.76 6.61
N LEU A 638 -21.47 -14.29 7.18
CA LEU A 638 -20.93 -12.94 6.90
C LEU A 638 -20.49 -12.82 5.44
N ASN A 639 -19.85 -13.84 4.87
CA ASN A 639 -19.51 -13.84 3.44
C ASN A 639 -20.75 -13.82 2.54
N GLN A 640 -21.83 -14.51 2.92
CA GLN A 640 -23.12 -14.42 2.23
C GLN A 640 -23.71 -13.00 2.33
N ALA A 641 -23.66 -12.40 3.52
CA ALA A 641 -24.10 -11.02 3.73
C ALA A 641 -23.29 -10.02 2.88
N ASN A 642 -21.97 -10.20 2.80
CA ASN A 642 -21.10 -9.37 1.95
C ASN A 642 -21.46 -9.48 0.46
N GLU A 643 -21.82 -10.66 -0.01
CA GLU A 643 -22.28 -10.87 -1.40
C GLU A 643 -23.64 -10.19 -1.64
N HIS A 644 -24.58 -10.30 -0.70
CA HIS A 644 -25.87 -9.59 -0.74
C HIS A 644 -25.67 -8.07 -0.71
N PHE A 645 -24.82 -7.57 0.18
CA PHE A 645 -24.48 -6.16 0.30
C PHE A 645 -23.99 -5.57 -1.04
N LEU A 646 -23.06 -6.25 -1.70
CA LEU A 646 -22.53 -5.84 -2.99
C LEU A 646 -23.62 -5.92 -4.09
N THR A 647 -24.37 -7.02 -4.14
CA THR A 647 -25.40 -7.26 -5.16
C THR A 647 -26.52 -6.22 -5.11
N HIS A 648 -26.88 -5.74 -3.91
CA HIS A 648 -27.90 -4.73 -3.70
C HIS A 648 -27.35 -3.30 -3.66
N ASN A 649 -26.05 -3.12 -3.99
CA ASN A 649 -25.39 -1.81 -4.06
C ASN A 649 -25.58 -0.97 -2.78
N LYS A 650 -25.26 -1.56 -1.62
CA LYS A 650 -25.43 -0.91 -0.30
C LYS A 650 -24.18 -0.17 0.19
N SER A 651 -23.19 0.09 -0.68
CA SER A 651 -22.07 0.99 -0.39
C SER A 651 -22.54 2.44 -0.23
N PRO A 652 -21.82 3.26 0.56
CA PRO A 652 -22.19 4.65 0.80
C PRO A 652 -22.26 5.49 -0.49
N SER A 653 -23.32 6.29 -0.61
CA SER A 653 -23.46 7.29 -1.67
C SER A 653 -22.52 8.49 -1.44
N ARG A 654 -22.28 9.26 -2.50
CA ARG A 654 -21.59 10.55 -2.43
C ARG A 654 -22.51 11.71 -2.02
N LYS A 655 -23.82 11.51 -2.09
CA LYS A 655 -24.82 12.56 -1.92
C LYS A 655 -25.40 12.51 -0.52
N VAL A 656 -25.52 13.70 0.08
CA VAL A 656 -26.20 13.91 1.37
C VAL A 656 -27.67 13.54 1.26
N HIS A 657 -28.25 13.03 2.34
CA HIS A 657 -29.60 12.48 2.44
C HIS A 657 -29.82 11.15 1.66
N GLU A 658 -28.76 10.57 1.09
CA GLU A 658 -28.75 9.21 0.59
C GLU A 658 -28.01 8.29 1.57
N LEU A 659 -27.89 7.01 1.23
CA LEU A 659 -27.22 6.01 2.05
C LEU A 659 -25.77 6.41 2.36
N ASP A 660 -25.44 6.52 3.62
CA ASP A 660 -24.06 6.73 4.10
C ASP A 660 -23.48 5.48 4.78
N ASN A 661 -22.31 5.61 5.41
CA ASN A 661 -21.64 4.53 6.13
C ASN A 661 -22.54 3.86 7.18
N ARG A 662 -23.33 4.64 7.94
CA ARG A 662 -24.23 4.13 8.98
C ARG A 662 -25.34 3.26 8.40
N GLY A 663 -25.91 3.69 7.29
CA GLY A 663 -26.92 2.93 6.56
C GLY A 663 -26.32 1.67 5.92
N SER A 664 -25.09 1.72 5.44
CA SER A 664 -24.37 0.55 4.95
C SER A 664 -24.17 -0.48 6.07
N HIS A 665 -23.84 -0.07 7.28
CA HIS A 665 -23.72 -0.96 8.44
C HIS A 665 -25.05 -1.58 8.84
N PHE A 666 -26.14 -0.83 8.75
CA PHE A 666 -27.48 -1.39 8.96
C PHE A 666 -27.79 -2.50 7.96
N TYR A 667 -27.52 -2.28 6.66
CA TYR A 667 -27.77 -3.31 5.66
C TYR A 667 -26.89 -4.54 5.84
N LEU A 668 -25.60 -4.36 6.22
CA LEU A 668 -24.76 -5.50 6.56
C LEU A 668 -25.36 -6.31 7.72
N ALA A 669 -25.79 -5.63 8.79
CA ALA A 669 -26.38 -6.28 9.96
C ALA A 669 -27.65 -7.05 9.58
N MET A 670 -28.53 -6.43 8.78
CA MET A 670 -29.75 -7.07 8.31
C MET A 670 -29.45 -8.32 7.48
N PHE A 671 -28.59 -8.23 6.47
CA PHE A 671 -28.25 -9.36 5.62
C PHE A 671 -27.50 -10.45 6.38
N TRP A 672 -26.66 -10.10 7.34
CA TRP A 672 -25.96 -11.08 8.18
C TRP A 672 -26.92 -11.77 9.12
N ALA A 673 -27.85 -11.06 9.76
CA ALA A 673 -28.90 -11.64 10.60
C ALA A 673 -29.81 -12.58 9.78
N GLN A 674 -30.20 -12.20 8.56
CA GLN A 674 -30.98 -13.04 7.66
C GLN A 674 -30.23 -14.32 7.28
N ALA A 675 -28.94 -14.22 6.96
CA ALA A 675 -28.11 -15.38 6.64
C ALA A 675 -27.94 -16.32 7.85
N LEU A 676 -27.79 -15.77 9.07
CA LEU A 676 -27.72 -16.52 10.32
C LEU A 676 -29.05 -17.19 10.66
N ALA A 677 -30.17 -16.54 10.43
CA ALA A 677 -31.49 -17.10 10.61
C ALA A 677 -31.82 -18.18 9.57
N GLY A 678 -31.26 -18.11 8.38
CA GLY A 678 -31.52 -19.04 7.28
C GLY A 678 -30.61 -20.29 7.25
N GLN A 679 -29.49 -20.31 7.98
CA GLN A 679 -28.59 -21.46 8.00
C GLN A 679 -29.12 -22.60 8.88
N THR A 680 -28.67 -23.85 8.62
CA THR A 680 -29.09 -25.05 9.31
C THR A 680 -27.96 -25.81 10.02
N GLU A 681 -26.77 -25.22 10.08
CA GLU A 681 -25.57 -25.85 10.65
C GLU A 681 -25.52 -25.74 12.17
N ASP A 682 -26.07 -24.65 12.72
CA ASP A 682 -26.18 -24.38 14.17
C ASP A 682 -27.58 -23.85 14.49
N THR A 683 -28.41 -24.70 15.09
CA THR A 683 -29.82 -24.38 15.43
C THR A 683 -29.94 -23.36 16.56
N GLU A 684 -28.96 -23.24 17.46
CA GLU A 684 -28.96 -22.24 18.52
C GLU A 684 -28.75 -20.84 17.94
N ILE A 685 -27.74 -20.69 17.07
CA ILE A 685 -27.50 -19.44 16.33
C ILE A 685 -28.72 -19.11 15.45
N GLN A 686 -29.26 -20.07 14.71
CA GLN A 686 -30.45 -19.88 13.89
C GLN A 686 -31.62 -19.31 14.71
N SER A 687 -31.94 -19.94 15.83
CA SER A 687 -33.05 -19.53 16.69
C SER A 687 -32.81 -18.11 17.28
N ARG A 688 -31.59 -17.83 17.72
CA ARG A 688 -31.22 -16.53 18.27
C ARG A 688 -31.44 -15.39 17.28
N PHE A 689 -31.04 -15.57 16.02
CA PHE A 689 -31.09 -14.50 15.02
C PHE A 689 -32.43 -14.39 14.27
N SER A 690 -33.33 -15.37 14.37
CA SER A 690 -34.62 -15.37 13.66
C SER A 690 -35.50 -14.17 13.99
N GLY A 691 -35.56 -13.76 15.26
CA GLY A 691 -36.31 -12.58 15.72
C GLY A 691 -35.69 -11.28 15.21
N LEU A 692 -34.38 -11.13 15.38
CA LEU A 692 -33.65 -9.93 14.95
C LEU A 692 -33.73 -9.73 13.45
N ALA A 693 -33.53 -10.78 12.65
CA ALA A 693 -33.64 -10.74 11.18
C ALA A 693 -35.00 -10.20 10.72
N LYS A 694 -36.08 -10.73 11.30
CA LYS A 694 -37.44 -10.28 11.01
C LYS A 694 -37.67 -8.81 11.35
N GLU A 695 -37.24 -8.39 12.57
CA GLU A 695 -37.45 -7.00 13.02
C GLU A 695 -36.62 -5.99 12.22
N LEU A 696 -35.38 -6.32 11.84
CA LEU A 696 -34.57 -5.46 10.99
C LEU A 696 -35.21 -5.24 9.62
N GLU A 697 -35.79 -6.30 9.03
CA GLU A 697 -36.52 -6.24 7.74
C GLU A 697 -37.80 -5.42 7.86
N GLU A 698 -38.64 -5.70 8.88
CA GLU A 698 -39.90 -4.97 9.08
C GLU A 698 -39.70 -3.48 9.36
N LYS A 699 -38.61 -3.10 9.98
CA LYS A 699 -38.27 -1.71 10.34
C LYS A 699 -37.29 -1.01 9.41
N GLU A 700 -36.93 -1.66 8.28
CA GLU A 700 -35.94 -1.12 7.33
C GLU A 700 -36.22 0.36 6.97
N ASN A 701 -37.45 0.63 6.52
CA ASN A 701 -37.79 1.99 6.07
C ASN A 701 -37.68 3.04 7.18
N ILE A 702 -38.09 2.71 8.41
CA ILE A 702 -38.01 3.62 9.57
C ILE A 702 -36.54 3.90 9.90
N ILE A 703 -35.71 2.87 9.95
CA ILE A 703 -34.29 2.98 10.29
C ILE A 703 -33.55 3.82 9.24
N ILE A 704 -33.80 3.56 7.95
CA ILE A 704 -33.16 4.33 6.86
C ILE A 704 -33.62 5.78 6.87
N GLU A 705 -34.90 6.06 7.16
CA GLU A 705 -35.40 7.44 7.31
C GLU A 705 -34.73 8.16 8.49
N GLU A 706 -34.60 7.52 9.64
CA GLU A 706 -33.89 8.06 10.81
C GLU A 706 -32.42 8.38 10.47
N LEU A 707 -31.72 7.47 9.80
CA LEU A 707 -30.30 7.64 9.42
C LEU A 707 -30.11 8.76 8.38
N ASN A 708 -30.97 8.82 7.35
CA ASN A 708 -30.88 9.83 6.31
C ASN A 708 -31.31 11.22 6.81
N SER A 709 -32.30 11.31 7.70
CA SER A 709 -32.76 12.57 8.31
C SER A 709 -31.74 13.18 9.28
N ALA A 710 -30.80 12.37 9.80
CA ALA A 710 -29.73 12.86 10.65
C ALA A 710 -28.66 13.66 9.86
N GLN A 711 -28.67 13.59 8.54
CA GLN A 711 -27.70 14.24 7.65
C GLN A 711 -28.07 15.71 7.34
N GLY A 712 -27.20 16.40 6.62
CA GLY A 712 -27.43 17.78 6.12
C GLY A 712 -27.21 18.89 7.15
N LYS A 713 -26.50 18.63 8.23
CA LYS A 713 -26.17 19.60 9.28
C LYS A 713 -24.73 19.45 9.76
N GLU A 714 -24.18 20.53 10.26
CA GLU A 714 -22.86 20.51 10.90
C GLU A 714 -22.85 19.71 12.20
N LEU A 715 -21.73 19.04 12.47
CA LEU A 715 -21.46 18.30 13.69
C LEU A 715 -20.24 18.88 14.41
N ASP A 716 -20.32 18.93 15.74
CA ASP A 716 -19.16 19.11 16.60
C ASP A 716 -18.76 17.76 17.19
N LEU A 717 -17.62 17.23 16.77
CA LEU A 717 -17.09 15.95 17.28
C LEU A 717 -16.15 16.14 18.50
N GLY A 718 -15.87 17.39 18.90
CA GLY A 718 -15.00 17.70 20.03
C GLY A 718 -13.50 17.71 19.69
N GLY A 719 -13.09 17.21 18.57
CA GLY A 719 -11.70 17.15 18.08
C GLY A 719 -11.58 16.36 16.77
N TYR A 720 -10.41 16.46 16.13
CA TYR A 720 -10.08 15.70 14.94
C TYR A 720 -9.20 14.48 15.26
N TYR A 721 -8.16 14.70 16.08
CA TYR A 721 -7.20 13.66 16.51
C TYR A 721 -7.59 12.97 17.82
N ASP A 722 -8.34 13.69 18.66
CA ASP A 722 -8.83 13.22 19.97
C ASP A 722 -10.30 13.63 20.16
N PRO A 723 -11.23 13.10 19.35
CA PRO A 723 -12.63 13.47 19.39
C PRO A 723 -13.33 12.95 20.65
N ASP A 724 -14.40 13.64 21.07
CA ASP A 724 -15.24 13.26 22.20
C ASP A 724 -16.04 11.98 21.88
N GLU A 725 -15.79 10.91 22.61
CA GLU A 725 -16.41 9.58 22.38
C GLU A 725 -17.94 9.61 22.44
N LYS A 726 -18.54 10.43 23.30
CA LYS A 726 -19.98 10.55 23.44
C LYS A 726 -20.57 11.23 22.20
N LYS A 727 -19.98 12.36 21.77
CA LYS A 727 -20.41 13.09 20.58
C LYS A 727 -20.30 12.21 19.32
N VAL A 728 -19.19 11.49 19.17
CA VAL A 728 -19.00 10.57 18.04
C VAL A 728 -20.01 9.43 18.07
N THR A 729 -20.25 8.83 19.25
CA THR A 729 -21.25 7.75 19.40
C THR A 729 -22.65 8.24 18.99
N GLU A 730 -23.07 9.40 19.47
CA GLU A 730 -24.37 9.99 19.14
C GLU A 730 -24.47 10.30 17.62
N ALA A 731 -23.39 10.83 17.02
CA ALA A 731 -23.35 11.13 15.59
C ALA A 731 -23.37 9.87 14.71
N MET A 732 -22.70 8.81 15.14
CA MET A 732 -22.58 7.56 14.38
C MET A 732 -23.73 6.56 14.63
N ARG A 733 -24.54 6.78 15.65
CA ARG A 733 -25.67 5.92 16.01
C ARG A 733 -26.98 6.71 16.22
N PRO A 734 -27.42 7.52 15.21
CA PRO A 734 -28.56 8.42 15.37
C PRO A 734 -29.92 7.73 15.28
N SER A 735 -30.02 6.47 14.82
CA SER A 735 -31.30 5.74 14.71
C SER A 735 -31.70 5.17 16.08
N ALA A 736 -32.73 5.76 16.69
CA ALA A 736 -33.29 5.28 17.94
C ALA A 736 -33.88 3.86 17.80
N THR A 737 -34.53 3.59 16.67
CA THR A 737 -35.13 2.29 16.36
C THR A 737 -34.06 1.19 16.27
N LEU A 738 -32.95 1.42 15.53
CA LEU A 738 -31.86 0.47 15.41
C LEU A 738 -31.19 0.20 16.76
N ASN A 739 -30.93 1.28 17.54
CA ASN A 739 -30.32 1.16 18.85
C ASN A 739 -31.20 0.34 19.82
N ALA A 740 -32.54 0.54 19.79
CA ALA A 740 -33.47 -0.23 20.62
C ALA A 740 -33.47 -1.72 20.25
N LEU A 741 -33.42 -2.05 18.95
CA LEU A 741 -33.36 -3.44 18.48
C LEU A 741 -32.09 -4.16 18.98
N PHE A 742 -30.92 -3.51 18.86
CA PHE A 742 -29.69 -4.10 19.34
C PHE A 742 -29.66 -4.20 20.87
N SER A 743 -30.18 -3.21 21.59
CA SER A 743 -30.29 -3.29 23.05
C SER A 743 -31.17 -4.45 23.51
N ALA A 744 -32.32 -4.68 22.84
CA ALA A 744 -33.19 -5.81 23.12
C ALA A 744 -32.57 -7.17 22.75
N PHE A 745 -31.75 -7.22 21.70
CA PHE A 745 -31.07 -8.43 21.25
C PHE A 745 -29.93 -8.86 22.15
N CYS A 746 -29.24 -7.90 22.76
CA CYS A 746 -28.12 -8.18 23.69
C CYS A 746 -28.57 -8.48 25.12
N GLY A 747 -29.83 -8.20 25.51
CA GLY A 747 -30.41 -8.44 26.83
C GLY A 747 -30.28 -7.22 27.68
#